data_fbdb1b2fa71bfb8321fc0246edd55561
#
_entry.id   fbdb1b2fa71bfb8321fc0246edd55561
#
_cell.length_a   1.000
_cell.length_b   1.000
_cell.length_c   1.000
_cell.angle_alpha   90.00
_cell.angle_beta   90.00
_cell.angle_gamma   90.00
#
_symmetry.space_group_name_H-M   'P 1'
#
loop_
_entity.id
_entity.type
_entity.pdbx_description
1 polymer ?
#
loop_
_entity_poly.entity_id
_entity_poly.type
_entity_poly.pdbx_seq_one_letter_code
_entity_poly.pdbx_strand_id
1 'polypeptide(L)'
;MSFFTNLRADRLISQIKSTTDLMSPDTQKAIGKLKDIGPGAIESVVAALPEADKHATVAFVDVLGTLATAKTFPQYVQGMVHGSPRAIAGIAWALTSSRGYPPHLLLEALAVPGIAKSALLDVINGQRTRFSVRELLTAAYAQEPNEKAALFRIVAETADEAALPELIGRLQGKDPIARLHIVNILARFNKLEVQRALQSQISDPNKMIRSAALTALSKMDGPIEVARVCALLRDPEIEVQNRAVELLQKARDPETIRHLVPVLKDESEQARRCAVEVLNEIGDARSVKYLLQALKDDDWWVRSRAGDALGKIGGPKVIDAVLELVRDRDEDIRRAAVEILNQTKDERAINHLIEATKDADWWVSERAVDALAEIGSKRAVPRMYEMLRSGNARAMPVVVRAIGKLGDSKSVDLLLPLLARGEKETRVEVIQALSRLSDEQQADQIRLQLQGQSGNADATVARAAVRALTELEVRFSAGVAALTAQTQAGTSRPSRTGVRPAEPARTLLIPEREVAQVVQQAASAAASRLDISTLTPGDVIEGRYKYIERIGRGAFGTVLLMEDTVVEERLILKFLNPNVAEDEEIMKRFVHELRYSRKITHRNVIRIYDFLYIQGNYAISMEYFRSHTLGSEIINEKPLAQKRALQFGIDIATGMTVAHQVGIVHRDLKPANLLINDEGLLKIVDFGVAAAQREGDTQLTKTGYVIGSPKYMAPEQILGRKVDERADIYALGVIMYEMLTGVPPYSRGDHMAVMYQHVQGKARAPQEINTQLSANLAECVVKAMAVDKTKRFQTMEEFRGALERFL
;
A
#
# COMPACT_ATOMS: atom_id res chain seq x y z
N MET A 1 29.65 -64.75 -3.53
CA MET A 1 28.16 -64.64 -3.40
C MET A 1 27.57 -63.47 -4.17
N SER A 2 28.31 -62.42 -4.50
CA SER A 2 27.80 -61.23 -5.16
C SER A 2 27.25 -61.43 -6.58
N PHE A 3 27.95 -62.13 -7.49
CA PHE A 3 27.59 -62.24 -8.90
C PHE A 3 26.25 -62.95 -9.15
N PHE A 4 25.96 -64.05 -8.50
CA PHE A 4 24.67 -64.77 -8.66
C PHE A 4 23.48 -63.98 -8.03
N THR A 5 23.74 -63.19 -7.00
CA THR A 5 22.73 -62.37 -6.36
C THR A 5 22.31 -61.21 -7.26
N ASN A 6 23.27 -60.52 -7.88
CA ASN A 6 23.01 -59.45 -8.81
C ASN A 6 22.26 -59.95 -10.05
N LEU A 7 22.68 -61.07 -10.66
CA LEU A 7 21.99 -61.65 -11.82
C LEU A 7 20.52 -62.01 -11.52
N ARG A 8 20.24 -62.47 -10.29
CA ARG A 8 18.89 -62.79 -9.86
C ARG A 8 18.07 -61.51 -9.62
N ALA A 9 18.68 -60.46 -9.04
CA ALA A 9 18.04 -59.18 -8.87
C ALA A 9 17.71 -58.51 -10.20
N ASP A 10 18.66 -58.48 -11.19
CA ASP A 10 18.48 -57.89 -12.50
C ASP A 10 17.35 -58.54 -13.29
N ARG A 11 17.19 -59.87 -13.18
CA ARG A 11 16.08 -60.57 -13.81
C ARG A 11 14.71 -60.16 -13.22
N LEU A 12 14.62 -60.01 -11.92
CA LEU A 12 13.40 -59.56 -11.23
C LEU A 12 13.09 -58.09 -11.55
N ILE A 13 14.09 -57.21 -11.58
CA ILE A 13 14.01 -55.82 -12.00
C ILE A 13 13.46 -55.72 -13.43
N SER A 14 13.99 -56.52 -14.37
CA SER A 14 13.53 -56.55 -15.76
C SER A 14 12.07 -56.99 -15.86
N GLN A 15 11.66 -57.99 -15.04
CA GLN A 15 10.27 -58.42 -14.95
C GLN A 15 9.34 -57.33 -14.44
N ILE A 16 9.75 -56.56 -13.42
CA ILE A 16 8.98 -55.42 -12.88
C ILE A 16 8.88 -54.28 -13.89
N LYS A 17 9.97 -53.94 -14.61
CA LYS A 17 9.98 -52.94 -15.69
C LYS A 17 9.07 -53.28 -16.87
N SER A 18 8.87 -54.56 -17.16
CA SER A 18 8.02 -54.99 -18.29
C SER A 18 6.54 -55.04 -17.99
N THR A 19 6.11 -54.73 -16.75
CA THR A 19 4.74 -54.87 -16.27
C THR A 19 4.04 -53.52 -16.20
N THR A 20 2.79 -53.47 -16.69
CA THR A 20 1.94 -52.27 -16.55
C THR A 20 0.99 -52.34 -15.35
N ASP A 21 0.85 -53.51 -14.70
CA ASP A 21 0.02 -53.74 -13.53
C ASP A 21 0.84 -54.21 -12.32
N LEU A 22 1.02 -53.26 -11.36
CA LEU A 22 1.73 -53.51 -10.13
C LEU A 22 0.97 -54.48 -9.19
N MET A 23 -0.32 -54.62 -9.31
CA MET A 23 -1.16 -55.48 -8.46
C MET A 23 -1.25 -56.92 -8.99
N SER A 24 -0.70 -57.21 -10.14
CA SER A 24 -0.72 -58.57 -10.65
C SER A 24 0.05 -59.51 -9.73
N PRO A 25 -0.43 -60.76 -9.52
CA PRO A 25 0.21 -61.70 -8.62
C PRO A 25 1.66 -62.01 -8.98
N ASP A 26 2.02 -62.01 -10.25
CA ASP A 26 3.39 -62.26 -10.71
C ASP A 26 4.32 -61.07 -10.42
N THR A 27 3.84 -59.84 -10.53
CA THR A 27 4.60 -58.64 -10.17
C THR A 27 4.81 -58.54 -8.68
N GLN A 28 3.76 -58.77 -7.89
CA GLN A 28 3.85 -58.83 -6.43
C GLN A 28 4.81 -59.92 -5.93
N LYS A 29 4.80 -61.06 -6.58
CA LYS A 29 5.75 -62.15 -6.32
C LYS A 29 7.20 -61.79 -6.69
N ALA A 30 7.39 -61.04 -7.77
CA ALA A 30 8.71 -60.53 -8.16
C ALA A 30 9.22 -59.47 -7.14
N ILE A 31 8.38 -58.57 -6.71
CA ILE A 31 8.67 -57.57 -5.65
C ILE A 31 9.04 -58.28 -4.35
N GLY A 32 8.22 -59.24 -3.91
CA GLY A 32 8.51 -60.04 -2.69
C GLY A 32 9.87 -60.75 -2.77
N LYS A 33 10.15 -61.44 -3.88
CA LYS A 33 11.44 -62.09 -4.07
C LYS A 33 12.63 -61.15 -4.13
N LEU A 34 12.42 -59.91 -4.66
CA LEU A 34 13.44 -58.86 -4.66
C LEU A 34 13.76 -58.39 -3.25
N LYS A 35 12.70 -58.24 -2.39
CA LYS A 35 12.87 -57.96 -0.96
C LYS A 35 13.60 -59.10 -0.22
N ASP A 36 13.32 -60.37 -0.57
CA ASP A 36 13.95 -61.54 0.07
C ASP A 36 15.45 -61.65 -0.26
N ILE A 37 15.90 -61.08 -1.39
CA ILE A 37 17.32 -60.97 -1.70
C ILE A 37 18.06 -60.12 -0.64
N GLY A 38 17.35 -59.14 -0.04
CA GLY A 38 17.88 -58.31 1.01
C GLY A 38 18.91 -57.27 0.54
N PRO A 39 19.96 -56.97 1.32
CA PRO A 39 20.93 -55.90 1.02
C PRO A 39 21.62 -55.99 -0.34
N GLY A 40 21.76 -57.19 -0.87
CA GLY A 40 22.37 -57.42 -2.17
C GLY A 40 21.54 -56.97 -3.38
N ALA A 41 20.29 -56.61 -3.17
CA ALA A 41 19.43 -56.04 -4.24
C ALA A 41 19.52 -54.52 -4.34
N ILE A 42 19.99 -53.82 -3.33
CA ILE A 42 19.88 -52.35 -3.21
C ILE A 42 20.62 -51.68 -4.38
N GLU A 43 21.85 -52.06 -4.65
CA GLU A 43 22.69 -51.49 -5.69
C GLU A 43 22.05 -51.67 -7.11
N SER A 44 21.57 -52.87 -7.42
CA SER A 44 20.88 -53.12 -8.70
C SER A 44 19.59 -52.36 -8.86
N VAL A 45 18.80 -52.22 -7.75
CA VAL A 45 17.54 -51.43 -7.76
C VAL A 45 17.82 -49.93 -7.93
N VAL A 46 18.83 -49.41 -7.24
CA VAL A 46 19.25 -48.00 -7.38
C VAL A 46 19.73 -47.73 -8.80
N ALA A 47 20.52 -48.62 -9.39
CA ALA A 47 21.00 -48.51 -10.78
C ALA A 47 19.85 -48.59 -11.81
N ALA A 48 18.75 -49.22 -11.49
CA ALA A 48 17.59 -49.36 -12.37
C ALA A 48 16.60 -48.17 -12.32
N LEU A 49 16.64 -47.31 -11.28
CA LEU A 49 15.74 -46.15 -11.09
C LEU A 49 15.77 -45.13 -12.24
N PRO A 50 16.93 -44.77 -12.83
CA PRO A 50 16.97 -43.79 -13.91
C PRO A 50 16.11 -44.11 -15.14
N GLU A 51 15.98 -45.40 -15.42
CA GLU A 51 15.25 -45.92 -16.57
C GLU A 51 13.86 -46.49 -16.24
N ALA A 52 13.47 -46.40 -14.97
CA ALA A 52 12.17 -46.89 -14.52
C ALA A 52 11.03 -45.93 -14.94
N ASP A 53 9.92 -46.51 -15.39
CA ASP A 53 8.65 -45.77 -15.56
C ASP A 53 8.00 -45.47 -14.19
N LYS A 54 6.84 -44.84 -14.19
CA LYS A 54 6.12 -44.49 -12.93
C LYS A 54 5.79 -45.74 -12.11
N HIS A 55 5.38 -46.83 -12.73
CA HIS A 55 4.97 -48.05 -12.05
C HIS A 55 6.19 -48.77 -11.47
N ALA A 56 7.22 -48.99 -12.26
CA ALA A 56 8.46 -49.60 -11.78
C ALA A 56 9.13 -48.76 -10.66
N THR A 57 9.08 -47.42 -10.75
CA THR A 57 9.60 -46.53 -9.72
C THR A 57 8.88 -46.74 -8.37
N VAL A 58 7.55 -46.88 -8.34
CA VAL A 58 6.78 -47.15 -7.11
C VAL A 58 7.21 -48.49 -6.51
N ALA A 59 7.35 -49.56 -7.34
CA ALA A 59 7.77 -50.85 -6.88
C ALA A 59 9.22 -50.87 -6.33
N PHE A 60 10.13 -50.12 -6.98
CA PHE A 60 11.53 -50.02 -6.54
C PHE A 60 11.64 -49.19 -5.25
N VAL A 61 10.86 -48.14 -5.09
CA VAL A 61 10.78 -47.36 -3.85
C VAL A 61 10.24 -48.19 -2.69
N ASP A 62 9.23 -49.03 -2.89
CA ASP A 62 8.70 -49.95 -1.91
C ASP A 62 9.74 -51.01 -1.49
N VAL A 63 10.49 -51.59 -2.41
CA VAL A 63 11.61 -52.51 -2.14
C VAL A 63 12.67 -51.80 -1.31
N LEU A 64 13.15 -50.64 -1.77
CA LEU A 64 14.19 -49.86 -1.10
C LEU A 64 13.71 -49.42 0.29
N GLY A 65 12.47 -48.96 0.43
CA GLY A 65 11.89 -48.56 1.70
C GLY A 65 11.86 -49.71 2.70
N THR A 66 11.55 -50.92 2.26
CA THR A 66 11.54 -52.13 3.10
C THR A 66 12.96 -52.55 3.52
N LEU A 67 13.95 -52.42 2.63
CA LEU A 67 15.35 -52.78 2.87
C LEU A 67 16.16 -51.74 3.63
N ALA A 68 15.59 -50.54 3.87
CA ALA A 68 16.27 -49.45 4.56
C ALA A 68 16.35 -49.74 6.07
N THR A 69 17.51 -50.15 6.54
CA THR A 69 17.86 -50.45 7.93
C THR A 69 19.13 -49.71 8.33
N ALA A 70 19.49 -49.70 9.61
CA ALA A 70 20.78 -49.15 10.06
C ALA A 70 21.98 -49.75 9.35
N LYS A 71 21.94 -51.11 9.08
CA LYS A 71 23.04 -51.82 8.42
C LYS A 71 23.17 -51.50 6.93
N THR A 72 22.07 -51.22 6.27
CA THR A 72 22.03 -50.96 4.81
C THR A 72 22.13 -49.47 4.48
N PHE A 73 21.92 -48.59 5.47
CA PHE A 73 21.90 -47.13 5.28
C PHE A 73 23.13 -46.58 4.54
N PRO A 74 24.38 -47.05 4.76
CA PRO A 74 25.53 -46.58 3.99
C PRO A 74 25.43 -46.80 2.48
N GLN A 75 24.70 -47.83 2.00
CA GLN A 75 24.48 -48.03 0.57
C GLN A 75 23.58 -46.96 -0.05
N TYR A 76 22.58 -46.48 0.72
CA TYR A 76 21.74 -45.35 0.29
C TYR A 76 22.52 -44.06 0.26
N VAL A 77 23.41 -43.82 1.23
CA VAL A 77 24.32 -42.68 1.23
C VAL A 77 25.19 -42.67 -0.03
N GLN A 78 25.80 -43.83 -0.36
CA GLN A 78 26.58 -43.93 -1.61
C GLN A 78 25.74 -43.67 -2.86
N GLY A 79 24.50 -44.17 -2.90
CA GLY A 79 23.58 -43.89 -3.99
C GLY A 79 23.18 -42.40 -4.10
N MET A 80 23.15 -41.70 -2.97
CA MET A 80 22.90 -40.22 -2.97
C MET A 80 24.14 -39.40 -3.31
N VAL A 81 25.36 -39.94 -3.20
CA VAL A 81 26.62 -39.29 -3.59
C VAL A 81 26.87 -39.45 -5.08
N HIS A 82 26.68 -40.66 -5.63
CA HIS A 82 27.10 -41.02 -6.98
C HIS A 82 25.93 -41.24 -7.96
N GLY A 83 24.69 -41.22 -7.47
CA GLY A 83 23.51 -41.51 -8.28
C GLY A 83 23.13 -40.37 -9.25
N SER A 84 22.38 -40.73 -10.30
CA SER A 84 21.72 -39.76 -11.16
C SER A 84 20.60 -39.00 -10.40
N PRO A 85 20.12 -37.84 -10.85
CA PRO A 85 19.04 -37.11 -10.19
C PRO A 85 17.78 -37.94 -9.94
N ARG A 86 17.42 -38.85 -10.86
CA ARG A 86 16.29 -39.79 -10.69
C ARG A 86 16.55 -40.85 -9.64
N ALA A 87 17.76 -41.40 -9.59
CA ALA A 87 18.14 -42.35 -8.55
C ALA A 87 18.12 -41.72 -7.17
N ILE A 88 18.66 -40.49 -7.04
CA ILE A 88 18.64 -39.72 -5.81
C ILE A 88 17.20 -39.47 -5.35
N ALA A 89 16.30 -39.04 -6.24
CA ALA A 89 14.88 -38.82 -5.93
C ALA A 89 14.18 -40.11 -5.45
N GLY A 90 14.45 -41.26 -6.12
CA GLY A 90 13.89 -42.54 -5.71
C GLY A 90 14.41 -43.00 -4.36
N ILE A 91 15.70 -42.82 -4.07
CA ILE A 91 16.28 -43.10 -2.74
C ILE A 91 15.65 -42.18 -1.69
N ALA A 92 15.55 -40.90 -1.96
CA ALA A 92 14.94 -39.93 -1.03
C ALA A 92 13.49 -40.32 -0.70
N TRP A 93 12.70 -40.70 -1.69
CA TRP A 93 11.34 -41.17 -1.50
C TRP A 93 11.30 -42.44 -0.65
N ALA A 94 12.12 -43.43 -0.94
CA ALA A 94 12.23 -44.68 -0.18
C ALA A 94 12.61 -44.41 1.29
N LEU A 95 13.60 -43.56 1.54
CA LEU A 95 14.01 -43.17 2.90
C LEU A 95 12.92 -42.36 3.61
N THR A 96 12.19 -41.49 2.94
CA THR A 96 11.08 -40.75 3.55
C THR A 96 9.97 -41.66 4.04
N SER A 97 9.65 -42.69 3.27
CA SER A 97 8.59 -43.67 3.57
C SER A 97 8.99 -44.70 4.62
N SER A 98 10.30 -44.98 4.77
CA SER A 98 10.81 -46.04 5.65
C SER A 98 10.93 -45.58 7.10
N ARG A 99 10.65 -46.53 8.01
CA ARG A 99 10.87 -46.40 9.44
C ARG A 99 11.91 -47.38 10.00
N GLY A 100 12.56 -48.14 9.13
CA GLY A 100 13.45 -49.27 9.50
C GLY A 100 14.84 -48.85 9.97
N TYR A 101 15.19 -47.57 9.94
CA TYR A 101 16.51 -47.07 10.34
C TYR A 101 16.37 -45.93 11.39
N PRO A 102 17.40 -45.71 12.21
CA PRO A 102 17.43 -44.61 13.17
C PRO A 102 17.51 -43.25 12.48
N PRO A 103 16.73 -42.24 12.89
CA PRO A 103 16.68 -40.96 12.19
C PRO A 103 18.00 -40.17 12.26
N HIS A 104 18.79 -40.27 13.33
CA HIS A 104 20.08 -39.58 13.47
C HIS A 104 21.04 -39.83 12.32
N LEU A 105 20.96 -41.02 11.66
CA LEU A 105 21.78 -41.35 10.50
C LEU A 105 21.57 -40.36 9.33
N LEU A 106 20.37 -39.79 9.18
CA LEU A 106 20.10 -38.73 8.18
C LEU A 106 20.88 -37.45 8.49
N LEU A 107 20.95 -37.07 9.78
CA LEU A 107 21.70 -35.88 10.20
C LEU A 107 23.22 -36.09 10.05
N GLU A 108 23.72 -37.30 10.37
CA GLU A 108 25.13 -37.65 10.18
C GLU A 108 25.51 -37.66 8.69
N ALA A 109 24.61 -38.11 7.83
CA ALA A 109 24.83 -38.14 6.37
C ALA A 109 25.00 -36.75 5.76
N LEU A 110 24.47 -35.67 6.39
CA LEU A 110 24.70 -34.30 5.93
C LEU A 110 26.18 -33.90 5.92
N ALA A 111 27.03 -34.56 6.72
CA ALA A 111 28.46 -34.31 6.76
C ALA A 111 29.25 -35.05 5.66
N VAL A 112 28.61 -35.93 4.91
CA VAL A 112 29.29 -36.76 3.91
C VAL A 112 29.61 -35.87 2.67
N PRO A 113 30.88 -35.78 2.24
CA PRO A 113 31.25 -35.02 1.06
C PRO A 113 30.56 -35.53 -0.22
N GLY A 114 30.03 -34.58 -1.01
CA GLY A 114 29.40 -34.90 -2.31
C GLY A 114 27.97 -35.43 -2.23
N ILE A 115 27.38 -35.59 -1.04
CA ILE A 115 26.01 -36.04 -0.90
C ILE A 115 25.03 -34.98 -1.46
N ALA A 116 23.93 -35.44 -2.02
CA ALA A 116 22.84 -34.59 -2.50
C ALA A 116 22.06 -33.99 -1.30
N LYS A 117 22.62 -32.93 -0.65
CA LYS A 117 22.12 -32.33 0.59
C LYS A 117 20.65 -31.88 0.48
N SER A 118 20.25 -31.34 -0.67
CA SER A 118 18.87 -30.90 -0.88
C SER A 118 17.88 -32.06 -0.72
N ALA A 119 18.12 -33.16 -1.43
CA ALA A 119 17.28 -34.36 -1.35
C ALA A 119 17.29 -34.99 0.05
N LEU A 120 18.44 -34.95 0.74
CA LEU A 120 18.53 -35.42 2.12
C LEU A 120 17.75 -34.53 3.12
N LEU A 121 17.76 -33.21 2.92
CA LEU A 121 16.95 -32.26 3.70
C LEU A 121 15.45 -32.49 3.49
N ASP A 122 15.04 -32.83 2.26
CA ASP A 122 13.65 -33.21 1.99
C ASP A 122 13.24 -34.48 2.74
N VAL A 123 14.12 -35.48 2.83
CA VAL A 123 13.90 -36.69 3.65
C VAL A 123 13.77 -36.33 5.13
N ILE A 124 14.67 -35.48 5.65
CA ILE A 124 14.63 -35.00 7.04
C ILE A 124 13.32 -34.26 7.31
N ASN A 125 12.90 -33.39 6.40
CA ASN A 125 11.62 -32.69 6.51
C ASN A 125 10.43 -33.66 6.50
N GLY A 126 10.42 -34.63 5.60
CA GLY A 126 9.38 -35.68 5.53
C GLY A 126 9.30 -36.55 6.78
N GLN A 127 10.40 -36.66 7.50
CA GLN A 127 10.49 -37.40 8.76
C GLN A 127 10.64 -36.51 10.02
N ARG A 128 10.34 -35.22 9.95
CA ARG A 128 10.58 -34.22 10.97
C ARG A 128 10.07 -34.60 12.38
N THR A 129 8.96 -35.32 12.46
CA THR A 129 8.35 -35.76 13.73
C THR A 129 9.20 -36.80 14.49
N ARG A 130 10.26 -37.35 13.88
CA ARG A 130 11.17 -38.30 14.48
C ARG A 130 12.41 -37.66 15.12
N PHE A 131 12.57 -36.36 14.96
CA PHE A 131 13.69 -35.60 15.49
C PHE A 131 13.25 -34.72 16.64
N SER A 132 14.11 -34.60 17.64
CA SER A 132 13.97 -33.54 18.62
C SER A 132 14.51 -32.21 18.06
N VAL A 133 13.94 -31.10 18.57
CA VAL A 133 14.43 -29.75 18.22
C VAL A 133 15.93 -29.60 18.51
N ARG A 134 16.41 -30.22 19.59
CA ARG A 134 17.82 -30.19 19.96
C ARG A 134 18.74 -30.85 18.94
N GLU A 135 18.34 -32.01 18.40
CA GLU A 135 19.11 -32.71 17.36
C GLU A 135 19.18 -31.88 16.09
N LEU A 136 18.03 -31.33 15.63
CA LEU A 136 17.94 -30.47 14.45
C LEU A 136 18.78 -29.21 14.61
N LEU A 137 18.73 -28.54 15.77
CA LEU A 137 19.56 -27.37 16.07
C LEU A 137 21.05 -27.73 16.01
N THR A 138 21.44 -28.84 16.65
CA THR A 138 22.85 -29.26 16.63
C THR A 138 23.34 -29.51 15.21
N ALA A 139 22.54 -30.18 14.40
CA ALA A 139 22.85 -30.38 12.97
C ALA A 139 22.92 -29.06 12.19
N ALA A 140 21.99 -28.12 12.45
CA ALA A 140 21.95 -26.81 11.79
C ALA A 140 23.22 -25.97 12.05
N TYR A 141 23.73 -25.99 13.25
CA TYR A 141 24.97 -25.26 13.59
C TYR A 141 26.21 -25.80 12.88
N ALA A 142 26.19 -27.04 12.44
CA ALA A 142 27.30 -27.69 11.73
C ALA A 142 27.26 -27.47 10.21
N GLN A 143 26.21 -26.83 9.67
CA GLN A 143 26.02 -26.68 8.22
C GLN A 143 26.31 -25.26 7.71
N GLU A 144 26.54 -25.18 6.41
CA GLU A 144 26.67 -23.93 5.64
C GLU A 144 25.33 -23.15 5.61
N PRO A 145 25.33 -21.85 5.26
CA PRO A 145 24.17 -20.98 5.39
C PRO A 145 22.86 -21.49 4.75
N ASN A 146 22.94 -22.14 3.59
CA ASN A 146 21.74 -22.59 2.87
C ASN A 146 21.09 -23.80 3.55
N GLU A 147 21.89 -24.81 3.88
CA GLU A 147 21.43 -26.01 4.61
C GLU A 147 21.01 -25.65 6.03
N LYS A 148 21.72 -24.72 6.65
CA LYS A 148 21.37 -24.16 7.97
C LYS A 148 19.96 -23.55 7.94
N ALA A 149 19.67 -22.72 6.96
CA ALA A 149 18.35 -22.11 6.79
C ALA A 149 17.24 -23.16 6.57
N ALA A 150 17.52 -24.21 5.80
CA ALA A 150 16.58 -25.31 5.58
C ALA A 150 16.30 -26.08 6.87
N LEU A 151 17.33 -26.40 7.68
CA LEU A 151 17.15 -27.06 8.97
C LEU A 151 16.40 -26.19 9.97
N PHE A 152 16.67 -24.87 10.01
CA PHE A 152 15.89 -23.95 10.86
C PHE A 152 14.42 -23.85 10.44
N ARG A 153 14.11 -24.04 9.16
CA ARG A 153 12.72 -24.15 8.70
C ARG A 153 12.05 -25.39 9.27
N ILE A 154 12.75 -26.53 9.27
CA ILE A 154 12.27 -27.79 9.87
C ILE A 154 12.10 -27.62 11.38
N VAL A 155 13.05 -26.96 12.05
CA VAL A 155 12.92 -26.60 13.48
C VAL A 155 11.67 -25.75 13.70
N ALA A 156 11.39 -24.77 12.85
CA ALA A 156 10.20 -23.93 12.97
C ALA A 156 8.89 -24.74 12.89
N GLU A 157 8.85 -25.77 12.05
CA GLU A 157 7.68 -26.65 11.91
C GLU A 157 7.55 -27.68 13.03
N THR A 158 8.66 -28.02 13.69
CA THR A 158 8.71 -29.05 14.73
C THR A 158 8.62 -28.48 16.13
N ALA A 159 9.05 -27.20 16.32
CA ALA A 159 9.10 -26.56 17.62
C ALA A 159 7.72 -26.37 18.23
N ASP A 160 7.56 -26.81 19.45
CA ASP A 160 6.43 -26.63 20.36
C ASP A 160 6.86 -25.87 21.63
N GLU A 161 5.96 -25.74 22.59
CA GLU A 161 6.25 -25.05 23.86
C GLU A 161 7.36 -25.74 24.68
N ALA A 162 7.52 -27.05 24.53
CA ALA A 162 8.58 -27.80 25.27
C ALA A 162 9.97 -27.44 24.73
N ALA A 163 10.09 -26.95 23.50
CA ALA A 163 11.35 -26.54 22.90
C ALA A 163 11.81 -25.12 23.33
N LEU A 164 10.93 -24.31 23.96
CA LEU A 164 11.23 -22.91 24.30
C LEU A 164 12.50 -22.73 25.15
N PRO A 165 12.77 -23.51 26.20
CA PRO A 165 14.00 -23.33 26.98
C PRO A 165 15.27 -23.56 26.17
N GLU A 166 15.30 -24.54 25.28
CA GLU A 166 16.43 -24.79 24.37
C GLU A 166 16.61 -23.65 23.36
N LEU A 167 15.53 -23.19 22.74
CA LEU A 167 15.57 -22.08 21.78
C LEU A 167 16.03 -20.77 22.45
N ILE A 168 15.48 -20.42 23.60
CA ILE A 168 15.87 -19.23 24.36
C ILE A 168 17.34 -19.30 24.78
N GLY A 169 17.80 -20.46 25.23
CA GLY A 169 19.21 -20.67 25.62
C GLY A 169 20.19 -20.43 24.44
N ARG A 170 19.77 -20.72 23.21
CA ARG A 170 20.58 -20.53 22.01
C ARG A 170 20.67 -19.08 21.51
N LEU A 171 19.82 -18.18 22.01
CA LEU A 171 19.91 -16.74 21.68
C LEU A 171 21.22 -16.08 22.15
N GLN A 172 21.95 -16.68 23.07
CA GLN A 172 23.26 -16.24 23.53
C GLN A 172 24.42 -16.74 22.63
N GLY A 173 24.12 -17.52 21.60
CA GLY A 173 25.12 -18.07 20.67
C GLY A 173 25.82 -16.98 19.84
N LYS A 174 27.04 -17.29 19.34
CA LYS A 174 27.82 -16.34 18.54
C LYS A 174 27.34 -16.20 17.09
N ASP A 175 26.60 -17.16 16.57
CA ASP A 175 26.13 -17.18 15.18
C ASP A 175 24.91 -16.28 14.98
N PRO A 176 25.04 -15.14 14.24
CA PRO A 176 23.94 -14.20 14.06
C PRO A 176 22.85 -14.78 13.15
N ILE A 177 23.18 -15.66 12.22
CA ILE A 177 22.18 -16.29 11.32
C ILE A 177 21.29 -17.23 12.15
N ALA A 178 21.90 -18.03 13.00
CA ALA A 178 21.15 -18.91 13.90
C ALA A 178 20.27 -18.11 14.86
N ARG A 179 20.79 -17.03 15.48
CA ARG A 179 19.98 -16.17 16.36
C ARG A 179 18.79 -15.55 15.64
N LEU A 180 18.98 -15.07 14.44
CA LEU A 180 17.88 -14.49 13.62
C LEU A 180 16.77 -15.53 13.37
N HIS A 181 17.13 -16.75 12.97
CA HIS A 181 16.16 -17.82 12.80
C HIS A 181 15.43 -18.16 14.10
N ILE A 182 16.14 -18.22 15.20
CA ILE A 182 15.57 -18.51 16.52
C ILE A 182 14.60 -17.41 16.95
N VAL A 183 14.94 -16.13 16.77
CA VAL A 183 14.03 -14.98 17.02
C VAL A 183 12.73 -15.15 16.23
N ASN A 184 12.83 -15.50 14.93
CA ASN A 184 11.65 -15.71 14.08
C ASN A 184 10.81 -16.93 14.50
N ILE A 185 11.44 -17.99 15.00
CA ILE A 185 10.71 -19.15 15.56
C ILE A 185 10.00 -18.77 16.85
N LEU A 186 10.70 -18.11 17.77
CA LEU A 186 10.15 -17.67 19.05
C LEU A 186 8.99 -16.68 18.87
N ALA A 187 8.99 -15.85 17.82
CA ALA A 187 7.92 -14.90 17.50
C ALA A 187 6.52 -15.56 17.34
N ARG A 188 6.45 -16.88 17.18
CA ARG A 188 5.20 -17.65 17.07
C ARG A 188 4.55 -17.97 18.42
N PHE A 189 5.29 -17.79 19.51
CA PHE A 189 4.86 -18.18 20.85
C PHE A 189 4.60 -16.96 21.72
N ASN A 190 3.33 -16.68 22.02
CA ASN A 190 2.95 -15.55 22.87
C ASN A 190 3.07 -15.94 24.36
N LYS A 191 4.30 -16.04 24.86
CA LYS A 191 4.63 -16.38 26.26
C LYS A 191 5.52 -15.31 26.87
N LEU A 192 5.33 -15.05 28.17
CA LEU A 192 6.09 -14.02 28.90
C LEU A 192 7.61 -14.28 28.90
N GLU A 193 8.03 -15.53 28.99
CA GLU A 193 9.46 -15.93 28.94
C GLU A 193 10.07 -15.62 27.56
N VAL A 194 9.31 -15.88 26.48
CA VAL A 194 9.72 -15.55 25.12
C VAL A 194 9.83 -14.05 24.95
N GLN A 195 8.85 -13.30 25.44
CA GLN A 195 8.86 -11.85 25.39
C GLN A 195 10.09 -11.25 26.08
N ARG A 196 10.43 -11.74 27.30
CA ARG A 196 11.64 -11.33 28.01
C ARG A 196 12.92 -11.67 27.24
N ALA A 197 12.96 -12.86 26.64
CA ALA A 197 14.08 -13.28 25.82
C ALA A 197 14.25 -12.38 24.57
N LEU A 198 13.15 -12.05 23.87
CA LEU A 198 13.16 -11.14 22.72
C LEU A 198 13.50 -9.70 23.11
N GLN A 199 13.06 -9.22 24.29
CA GLN A 199 13.48 -7.92 24.81
C GLN A 199 14.99 -7.82 25.03
N SER A 200 15.68 -8.93 25.33
CA SER A 200 17.14 -8.92 25.41
C SER A 200 17.80 -8.75 24.03
N GLN A 201 17.14 -9.18 22.95
CA GLN A 201 17.66 -9.14 21.59
C GLN A 201 17.50 -7.79 20.88
N ILE A 202 16.71 -6.86 21.42
CA ILE A 202 16.57 -5.52 20.83
C ILE A 202 17.87 -4.69 20.91
N SER A 203 18.84 -5.11 21.71
CA SER A 203 20.18 -4.51 21.83
C SER A 203 21.27 -5.34 21.13
N ASP A 204 20.90 -6.30 20.27
CA ASP A 204 21.85 -7.14 19.54
C ASP A 204 22.74 -6.29 18.62
N PRO A 205 24.05 -6.60 18.48
CA PRO A 205 24.93 -5.92 17.52
C PRO A 205 24.42 -6.00 16.08
N ASN A 206 23.74 -7.07 15.71
CA ASN A 206 23.20 -7.26 14.37
C ASN A 206 21.86 -6.58 14.19
N LYS A 207 21.75 -5.64 13.25
CA LYS A 207 20.54 -4.89 12.95
C LYS A 207 19.32 -5.75 12.59
N MET A 208 19.55 -6.86 11.86
CA MET A 208 18.47 -7.77 11.45
C MET A 208 17.83 -8.46 12.66
N ILE A 209 18.62 -8.77 13.69
CA ILE A 209 18.14 -9.37 14.93
C ILE A 209 17.35 -8.32 15.74
N ARG A 210 17.87 -7.08 15.84
CA ARG A 210 17.14 -5.99 16.51
C ARG A 210 15.78 -5.74 15.86
N SER A 211 15.76 -5.61 14.52
CA SER A 211 14.54 -5.40 13.74
C SER A 211 13.55 -6.56 13.90
N ALA A 212 14.04 -7.82 13.81
CA ALA A 212 13.22 -9.01 13.98
C ALA A 212 12.64 -9.12 15.39
N ALA A 213 13.44 -8.81 16.43
CA ALA A 213 12.99 -8.84 17.82
C ALA A 213 11.89 -7.78 18.07
N LEU A 214 12.05 -6.55 17.58
CA LEU A 214 11.03 -5.51 17.69
C LEU A 214 9.74 -5.90 16.93
N THR A 215 9.87 -6.48 15.73
CA THR A 215 8.73 -6.98 14.95
C THR A 215 8.00 -8.13 15.67
N ALA A 216 8.74 -9.01 16.34
CA ALA A 216 8.15 -10.08 17.16
C ALA A 216 7.40 -9.51 18.36
N LEU A 217 8.02 -8.57 19.09
CA LEU A 217 7.42 -7.92 20.26
C LEU A 217 6.16 -7.10 19.87
N SER A 218 6.13 -6.48 18.70
CA SER A 218 4.95 -5.74 18.25
C SER A 218 3.72 -6.64 17.99
N LYS A 219 3.91 -7.94 17.77
CA LYS A 219 2.83 -8.93 17.60
C LYS A 219 2.37 -9.57 18.90
N MET A 220 3.12 -9.38 19.98
CA MET A 220 2.80 -9.95 21.30
C MET A 220 1.99 -8.97 22.15
N ASP A 221 1.20 -9.55 23.06
CA ASP A 221 0.48 -8.80 24.08
C ASP A 221 1.22 -8.95 25.40
N GLY A 222 1.72 -7.85 25.96
CA GLY A 222 2.40 -7.86 27.23
C GLY A 222 3.27 -6.63 27.47
N PRO A 223 3.85 -6.49 28.69
CA PRO A 223 4.60 -5.30 29.04
C PRO A 223 5.92 -5.22 28.27
N ILE A 224 6.24 -4.04 27.76
CA ILE A 224 7.52 -3.75 27.11
C ILE A 224 8.42 -2.93 28.02
N GLU A 225 9.74 -3.06 27.87
CA GLU A 225 10.72 -2.20 28.52
C GLU A 225 10.85 -0.87 27.77
N VAL A 226 9.89 0.05 28.02
CA VAL A 226 9.74 1.32 27.30
C VAL A 226 11.06 2.09 27.20
N ALA A 227 11.85 2.17 28.27
CA ALA A 227 13.13 2.89 28.29
C ALA A 227 14.12 2.35 27.24
N ARG A 228 14.19 1.02 27.10
CA ARG A 228 15.10 0.38 26.12
C ARG A 228 14.62 0.55 24.70
N VAL A 229 13.31 0.47 24.47
CA VAL A 229 12.73 0.70 23.14
C VAL A 229 12.90 2.16 22.74
N CYS A 230 12.69 3.13 23.65
CA CYS A 230 12.96 4.55 23.38
C CYS A 230 14.42 4.84 23.03
N ALA A 231 15.38 4.11 23.59
CA ALA A 231 16.79 4.25 23.24
C ALA A 231 17.07 3.89 21.77
N LEU A 232 16.28 2.98 21.17
CA LEU A 232 16.38 2.57 19.77
C LEU A 232 15.86 3.62 18.77
N LEU A 233 15.21 4.68 19.24
CA LEU A 233 14.89 5.83 18.38
C LEU A 233 16.16 6.58 17.92
N ARG A 234 17.31 6.26 18.53
CA ARG A 234 18.65 6.71 18.16
C ARG A 234 19.50 5.64 17.48
N ASP A 235 18.90 4.54 17.10
CA ASP A 235 19.62 3.46 16.41
C ASP A 235 20.21 3.98 15.09
N PRO A 236 21.43 3.60 14.70
CA PRO A 236 22.00 4.01 13.42
C PRO A 236 21.21 3.54 12.20
N GLU A 237 20.38 2.51 12.37
CA GLU A 237 19.57 1.93 11.30
C GLU A 237 18.12 2.44 11.36
N ILE A 238 17.69 3.13 10.33
CA ILE A 238 16.34 3.72 10.22
C ILE A 238 15.24 2.64 10.36
N GLU A 239 15.47 1.44 9.83
CA GLU A 239 14.52 0.34 9.96
C GLU A 239 14.27 -0.04 11.43
N VAL A 240 15.32 -0.06 12.26
CA VAL A 240 15.21 -0.34 13.70
C VAL A 240 14.47 0.78 14.41
N GLN A 241 14.79 2.06 14.08
CA GLN A 241 14.07 3.21 14.61
C GLN A 241 12.56 3.12 14.31
N ASN A 242 12.19 2.81 13.07
CA ASN A 242 10.79 2.69 12.66
C ASN A 242 10.06 1.57 13.41
N ARG A 243 10.69 0.39 13.59
CA ARG A 243 10.11 -0.70 14.38
C ARG A 243 9.94 -0.34 15.85
N ALA A 244 10.87 0.46 16.39
CA ALA A 244 10.75 0.98 17.75
C ALA A 244 9.56 1.95 17.88
N VAL A 245 9.38 2.84 16.90
CA VAL A 245 8.20 3.74 16.81
C VAL A 245 6.91 2.92 16.78
N GLU A 246 6.80 1.92 15.87
CA GLU A 246 5.62 1.04 15.77
C GLU A 246 5.27 0.38 17.10
N LEU A 247 6.29 -0.16 17.80
CA LEU A 247 6.10 -0.82 19.09
C LEU A 247 5.63 0.17 20.16
N LEU A 248 6.22 1.36 20.25
CA LEU A 248 5.84 2.39 21.21
C LEU A 248 4.44 2.95 20.94
N GLN A 249 4.08 3.12 19.67
CA GLN A 249 2.74 3.56 19.25
C GLN A 249 1.66 2.53 19.60
N LYS A 250 1.95 1.22 19.43
CA LYS A 250 1.05 0.15 19.83
C LYS A 250 0.86 0.12 21.34
N ALA A 251 1.95 0.26 22.08
CA ALA A 251 1.92 0.20 23.54
C ALA A 251 1.16 1.35 24.19
N ARG A 252 1.16 2.55 23.57
CA ARG A 252 0.50 3.78 24.05
C ARG A 252 0.72 4.05 25.55
N ASP A 253 1.88 3.66 26.09
CA ASP A 253 2.19 3.84 27.49
C ASP A 253 2.58 5.30 27.78
N PRO A 254 1.83 6.05 28.60
CA PRO A 254 2.14 7.44 28.96
C PRO A 254 3.49 7.62 29.65
N GLU A 255 4.04 6.58 30.26
CA GLU A 255 5.40 6.60 30.84
C GLU A 255 6.48 6.78 29.77
N THR A 256 6.16 6.48 28.51
CA THR A 256 7.02 6.73 27.35
C THR A 256 7.44 8.20 27.24
N ILE A 257 6.55 9.14 27.61
CA ILE A 257 6.79 10.59 27.49
C ILE A 257 8.10 11.00 28.16
N ARG A 258 8.37 10.54 29.37
CA ARG A 258 9.58 10.90 30.12
C ARG A 258 10.87 10.44 29.40
N HIS A 259 10.81 9.34 28.65
CA HIS A 259 11.94 8.78 27.91
C HIS A 259 12.13 9.44 26.53
N LEU A 260 11.05 10.04 25.99
CA LEU A 260 11.10 10.76 24.72
C LEU A 260 11.65 12.18 24.84
N VAL A 261 11.52 12.81 26.03
CA VAL A 261 12.00 14.20 26.25
C VAL A 261 13.48 14.38 25.88
N PRO A 262 14.42 13.48 26.25
CA PRO A 262 15.82 13.60 25.80
C PRO A 262 15.98 13.38 24.29
N VAL A 263 15.12 12.55 23.68
CA VAL A 263 15.17 12.26 22.23
C VAL A 263 14.66 13.44 21.40
N LEU A 264 13.69 14.21 21.91
CA LEU A 264 13.25 15.47 21.27
C LEU A 264 14.33 16.55 21.19
N LYS A 265 15.41 16.39 21.93
CA LYS A 265 16.56 17.32 21.95
C LYS A 265 17.83 16.71 21.35
N ASP A 266 17.67 15.60 20.65
CA ASP A 266 18.79 14.90 20.03
C ASP A 266 19.35 15.70 18.86
N GLU A 267 20.65 15.56 18.59
CA GLU A 267 21.30 16.17 17.44
C GLU A 267 20.76 15.60 16.13
N SER A 268 20.40 14.30 16.13
CA SER A 268 19.78 13.63 14.99
C SER A 268 18.34 14.11 14.77
N GLU A 269 18.09 14.78 13.63
CA GLU A 269 16.74 15.16 13.22
C GLU A 269 15.82 13.94 13.12
N GLN A 270 16.34 12.80 12.65
CA GLN A 270 15.57 11.57 12.53
C GLN A 270 15.12 11.03 13.91
N ALA A 271 15.97 11.10 14.92
CA ALA A 271 15.59 10.72 16.29
C ALA A 271 14.48 11.65 16.82
N ARG A 272 14.59 12.97 16.61
CA ARG A 272 13.56 13.95 17.01
C ARG A 272 12.24 13.70 16.27
N ARG A 273 12.28 13.38 14.96
CA ARG A 273 11.10 12.98 14.16
C ARG A 273 10.42 11.75 14.76
N CYS A 274 11.17 10.69 15.09
CA CYS A 274 10.64 9.51 15.75
C CYS A 274 9.97 9.84 17.09
N ALA A 275 10.60 10.69 17.90
CA ALA A 275 10.07 11.06 19.21
C ALA A 275 8.74 11.83 19.12
N VAL A 276 8.65 12.82 18.22
CA VAL A 276 7.41 13.60 18.05
C VAL A 276 6.30 12.74 17.47
N GLU A 277 6.62 11.79 16.61
CA GLU A 277 5.65 10.85 16.02
C GLU A 277 5.02 9.96 17.10
N VAL A 278 5.83 9.43 18.02
CA VAL A 278 5.32 8.65 19.15
C VAL A 278 4.45 9.52 20.07
N LEU A 279 4.86 10.76 20.36
CA LEU A 279 4.06 11.70 21.17
C LEU A 279 2.72 12.04 20.52
N ASN A 280 2.70 12.22 19.20
CA ASN A 280 1.48 12.48 18.43
C ASN A 280 0.47 11.32 18.56
N GLU A 281 0.94 10.07 18.57
CA GLU A 281 0.06 8.91 18.72
C GLU A 281 -0.40 8.69 20.17
N ILE A 282 0.46 8.94 21.18
CA ILE A 282 0.08 8.85 22.58
C ILE A 282 -1.02 9.86 22.93
N GLY A 283 -0.94 11.07 22.40
CA GLY A 283 -1.98 12.11 22.56
C GLY A 283 -2.23 12.57 24.01
N ASP A 284 -1.25 12.46 24.89
CA ASP A 284 -1.40 12.75 26.33
C ASP A 284 -1.04 14.21 26.65
N ALA A 285 -1.90 14.87 27.43
CA ALA A 285 -1.74 16.27 27.82
C ALA A 285 -0.43 16.56 28.59
N ARG A 286 0.23 15.56 29.17
CA ARG A 286 1.55 15.71 29.80
C ARG A 286 2.65 16.06 28.80
N SER A 287 2.45 15.74 27.51
CA SER A 287 3.39 16.06 26.43
C SER A 287 3.30 17.49 25.92
N VAL A 288 2.23 18.24 26.24
CA VAL A 288 1.96 19.60 25.71
C VAL A 288 3.16 20.54 25.83
N LYS A 289 3.80 20.59 26.99
CA LYS A 289 4.98 21.45 27.23
C LYS A 289 6.12 21.14 26.24
N TYR A 290 6.35 19.88 25.95
CA TYR A 290 7.46 19.42 25.09
C TYR A 290 7.11 19.61 23.61
N LEU A 291 5.85 19.40 23.25
CA LEU A 291 5.35 19.65 21.90
C LEU A 291 5.36 21.15 21.56
N LEU A 292 5.05 22.06 22.52
CA LEU A 292 5.21 23.49 22.35
C LEU A 292 6.68 23.90 22.12
N GLN A 293 7.64 23.20 22.73
CA GLN A 293 9.06 23.39 22.43
C GLN A 293 9.42 22.87 21.03
N ALA A 294 8.87 21.73 20.65
CA ALA A 294 9.09 21.13 19.34
C ALA A 294 8.47 21.91 18.17
N LEU A 295 7.53 22.83 18.42
CA LEU A 295 7.07 23.81 17.40
C LEU A 295 8.19 24.75 16.95
N LYS A 296 9.25 24.89 17.74
CA LYS A 296 10.43 25.74 17.45
C LYS A 296 11.64 24.93 17.00
N ASP A 297 11.45 23.68 16.61
CA ASP A 297 12.51 22.82 16.11
C ASP A 297 13.03 23.33 14.75
N ASP A 298 14.33 23.17 14.48
CA ASP A 298 14.91 23.53 13.19
C ASP A 298 14.34 22.67 12.05
N ASP A 299 13.95 21.43 12.36
CA ASP A 299 13.34 20.51 11.41
C ASP A 299 11.84 20.80 11.24
N TRP A 300 11.42 21.10 10.02
CA TRP A 300 10.03 21.44 9.69
C TRP A 300 9.04 20.31 10.00
N TRP A 301 9.48 19.02 9.85
CA TRP A 301 8.63 17.88 10.11
C TRP A 301 8.32 17.77 11.60
N VAL A 302 9.32 17.96 12.45
CA VAL A 302 9.16 17.99 13.91
C VAL A 302 8.17 19.10 14.28
N ARG A 303 8.29 20.31 13.71
CA ARG A 303 7.34 21.41 13.92
C ARG A 303 5.91 21.02 13.51
N SER A 304 5.76 20.48 12.28
CA SER A 304 4.45 20.10 11.74
C SER A 304 3.77 19.03 12.59
N ARG A 305 4.50 17.98 12.97
CA ARG A 305 3.96 16.86 13.77
C ARG A 305 3.67 17.28 15.21
N ALA A 306 4.46 18.19 15.78
CA ALA A 306 4.15 18.79 17.07
C ALA A 306 2.85 19.59 17.03
N GLY A 307 2.61 20.31 15.94
CA GLY A 307 1.36 21.02 15.70
C GLY A 307 0.15 20.07 15.61
N ASP A 308 0.26 19.01 14.81
CA ASP A 308 -0.76 17.96 14.69
C ASP A 308 -1.08 17.33 16.05
N ALA A 309 -0.03 16.99 16.83
CA ALA A 309 -0.19 16.41 18.16
C ALA A 309 -0.91 17.36 19.13
N LEU A 310 -0.53 18.64 19.14
CA LEU A 310 -1.19 19.66 19.94
C LEU A 310 -2.66 19.84 19.52
N GLY A 311 -2.93 19.85 18.23
CA GLY A 311 -4.30 19.92 17.69
C GLY A 311 -5.17 18.74 18.14
N LYS A 312 -4.63 17.52 18.12
CA LYS A 312 -5.32 16.30 18.62
C LYS A 312 -5.56 16.34 20.13
N ILE A 313 -4.56 16.76 20.92
CA ILE A 313 -4.67 16.84 22.38
C ILE A 313 -5.71 17.89 22.76
N GLY A 314 -5.69 19.05 22.12
CA GLY A 314 -6.63 20.14 22.37
C GLY A 314 -6.69 20.60 23.83
N GLY A 315 -7.83 21.17 24.20
CA GLY A 315 -8.14 21.56 25.57
C GLY A 315 -7.53 22.89 26.01
N PRO A 316 -7.93 23.39 27.18
CA PRO A 316 -7.63 24.75 27.62
C PRO A 316 -6.16 25.12 27.64
N LYS A 317 -5.29 24.20 28.11
CA LYS A 317 -3.84 24.45 28.24
C LYS A 317 -3.17 24.60 26.88
N VAL A 318 -3.61 23.84 25.89
CA VAL A 318 -3.07 23.93 24.51
C VAL A 318 -3.51 25.25 23.90
N ILE A 319 -4.81 25.59 24.02
CA ILE A 319 -5.36 26.82 23.45
C ILE A 319 -4.67 28.05 24.04
N ASP A 320 -4.58 28.15 25.37
CA ASP A 320 -3.97 29.31 26.06
C ASP A 320 -2.49 29.51 25.59
N ALA A 321 -1.74 28.43 25.43
CA ALA A 321 -0.36 28.54 24.95
C ALA A 321 -0.27 28.90 23.45
N VAL A 322 -1.17 28.36 22.62
CA VAL A 322 -1.14 28.57 21.16
C VAL A 322 -1.65 29.98 20.80
N LEU A 323 -2.58 30.57 21.58
CA LEU A 323 -3.05 31.95 21.37
C LEU A 323 -1.91 32.96 21.36
N GLU A 324 -0.88 32.78 22.20
CA GLU A 324 0.31 33.65 22.22
C GLU A 324 1.16 33.46 20.96
N LEU A 325 1.24 32.23 20.42
CA LEU A 325 2.04 31.90 19.25
C LEU A 325 1.48 32.45 17.93
N VAL A 326 0.20 32.82 17.88
CA VAL A 326 -0.39 33.49 16.70
C VAL A 326 0.31 34.83 16.36
N ARG A 327 1.01 35.41 17.31
CA ARG A 327 1.76 36.67 17.16
C ARG A 327 3.28 36.47 17.19
N ASP A 328 3.75 35.25 17.08
CA ASP A 328 5.20 34.97 17.09
C ASP A 328 5.90 35.71 15.92
N ARG A 329 7.16 36.06 16.09
CA ARG A 329 7.96 36.71 15.05
C ARG A 329 8.20 35.80 13.86
N ASP A 330 8.32 34.49 14.10
CA ASP A 330 8.53 33.47 13.10
C ASP A 330 7.20 33.11 12.40
N GLU A 331 7.19 33.21 11.06
CA GLU A 331 6.00 32.92 10.26
C GLU A 331 5.58 31.45 10.34
N ASP A 332 6.52 30.51 10.42
CA ASP A 332 6.23 29.08 10.52
C ASP A 332 5.55 28.74 11.86
N ILE A 333 5.93 29.44 12.94
CA ILE A 333 5.27 29.29 14.24
C ILE A 333 3.85 29.87 14.19
N ARG A 334 3.64 31.02 13.55
CA ARG A 334 2.30 31.58 13.36
C ARG A 334 1.42 30.67 12.51
N ARG A 335 1.96 30.09 11.44
CA ARG A 335 1.29 29.09 10.60
C ARG A 335 0.85 27.88 11.44
N ALA A 336 1.75 27.30 12.22
CA ALA A 336 1.45 26.19 13.11
C ALA A 336 0.37 26.55 14.13
N ALA A 337 0.45 27.73 14.75
CA ALA A 337 -0.51 28.19 15.71
C ALA A 337 -1.94 28.31 15.12
N VAL A 338 -2.07 28.92 13.95
CA VAL A 338 -3.37 29.05 13.27
C VAL A 338 -3.92 27.70 12.85
N GLU A 339 -3.06 26.76 12.42
CA GLU A 339 -3.50 25.39 12.08
C GLU A 339 -4.02 24.63 13.31
N ILE A 340 -3.34 24.72 14.44
CA ILE A 340 -3.80 24.11 15.71
C ILE A 340 -5.16 24.70 16.13
N LEU A 341 -5.32 26.02 16.02
CA LEU A 341 -6.59 26.67 16.35
C LEU A 341 -7.71 26.29 15.39
N ASN A 342 -7.39 26.06 14.12
CA ASN A 342 -8.33 25.53 13.13
C ASN A 342 -8.80 24.11 13.47
N GLN A 343 -7.89 23.23 13.91
CA GLN A 343 -8.23 21.86 14.30
C GLN A 343 -9.04 21.81 15.60
N THR A 344 -8.68 22.61 16.58
CA THR A 344 -9.34 22.61 17.89
C THR A 344 -10.71 23.29 17.90
N LYS A 345 -10.99 24.20 16.98
CA LYS A 345 -12.26 24.94 16.81
C LYS A 345 -12.75 25.63 18.07
N ASP A 346 -11.85 26.11 18.93
CA ASP A 346 -12.20 26.75 20.22
C ASP A 346 -12.61 28.19 20.01
N GLU A 347 -13.77 28.57 20.59
CA GLU A 347 -14.33 29.95 20.48
C GLU A 347 -13.42 31.03 21.06
N ARG A 348 -12.53 30.70 22.01
CA ARG A 348 -11.56 31.66 22.58
C ARG A 348 -10.57 32.17 21.53
N ALA A 349 -10.35 31.41 20.47
CA ALA A 349 -9.45 31.80 19.38
C ALA A 349 -10.04 32.89 18.47
N ILE A 350 -11.34 33.15 18.50
CA ILE A 350 -12.03 34.03 17.53
C ILE A 350 -11.34 35.37 17.37
N ASN A 351 -11.07 36.08 18.48
CA ASN A 351 -10.45 37.40 18.41
C ASN A 351 -9.03 37.36 17.87
N HIS A 352 -8.25 36.35 18.24
CA HIS A 352 -6.88 36.15 17.77
C HIS A 352 -6.85 35.76 16.28
N LEU A 353 -7.79 34.94 15.84
CA LEU A 353 -7.95 34.59 14.43
C LEU A 353 -8.42 35.77 13.60
N ILE A 354 -9.33 36.66 14.12
CA ILE A 354 -9.71 37.88 13.44
C ILE A 354 -8.48 38.77 13.23
N GLU A 355 -7.63 38.89 14.21
CA GLU A 355 -6.37 39.63 14.08
C GLU A 355 -5.40 38.96 13.09
N ALA A 356 -5.27 37.63 13.12
CA ALA A 356 -4.43 36.86 12.20
C ALA A 356 -4.90 37.00 10.73
N THR A 357 -6.13 37.38 10.45
CA THR A 357 -6.54 37.72 9.06
C THR A 357 -5.86 38.98 8.50
N LYS A 358 -5.13 39.73 9.33
CA LYS A 358 -4.32 40.89 8.91
C LYS A 358 -2.84 40.54 8.72
N ASP A 359 -2.46 39.32 8.93
CA ASP A 359 -1.07 38.89 8.85
C ASP A 359 -0.45 39.18 7.47
N ALA A 360 0.82 39.58 7.47
CA ALA A 360 1.57 39.80 6.25
C ALA A 360 1.78 38.50 5.46
N ASP A 361 1.86 37.37 6.18
CA ASP A 361 1.91 36.06 5.54
C ASP A 361 0.51 35.67 5.06
N TRP A 362 0.40 35.51 3.76
CA TRP A 362 -0.86 35.20 3.09
C TRP A 362 -1.49 33.87 3.58
N TRP A 363 -0.64 32.88 3.92
CA TRP A 363 -1.11 31.57 4.36
C TRP A 363 -1.78 31.66 5.75
N VAL A 364 -1.13 32.41 6.67
CA VAL A 364 -1.70 32.69 8.01
C VAL A 364 -3.04 33.41 7.88
N SER A 365 -3.10 34.42 7.01
CA SER A 365 -4.32 35.22 6.80
C SER A 365 -5.47 34.38 6.24
N GLU A 366 -5.23 33.59 5.16
CA GLU A 366 -6.25 32.73 4.54
C GLU A 366 -6.70 31.61 5.49
N ARG A 367 -5.74 31.01 6.21
CA ARG A 367 -6.04 29.92 7.14
C ARG A 367 -6.81 30.39 8.36
N ALA A 368 -6.56 31.61 8.81
CA ALA A 368 -7.35 32.24 9.87
C ALA A 368 -8.81 32.46 9.44
N VAL A 369 -9.04 32.82 8.16
CA VAL A 369 -10.42 32.93 7.61
C VAL A 369 -11.11 31.56 7.59
N ASP A 370 -10.41 30.51 7.12
CA ASP A 370 -10.93 29.13 7.14
C ASP A 370 -11.26 28.68 8.57
N ALA A 371 -10.36 28.90 9.53
CA ALA A 371 -10.56 28.56 10.94
C ALA A 371 -11.79 29.28 11.54
N LEU A 372 -11.97 30.56 11.26
CA LEU A 372 -13.14 31.32 11.68
C LEU A 372 -14.45 30.78 11.08
N ALA A 373 -14.39 30.35 9.81
CA ALA A 373 -15.54 29.74 9.13
C ALA A 373 -15.87 28.36 9.71
N GLU A 374 -14.86 27.57 10.13
CA GLU A 374 -15.07 26.27 10.76
C GLU A 374 -15.57 26.37 12.21
N ILE A 375 -15.12 27.37 12.96
CA ILE A 375 -15.65 27.68 14.30
C ILE A 375 -17.13 28.10 14.22
N GLY A 376 -17.57 28.64 13.10
CA GLY A 376 -18.96 29.03 12.91
C GLY A 376 -19.35 30.40 13.50
N SER A 377 -18.39 31.24 13.90
CA SER A 377 -18.67 32.51 14.60
C SER A 377 -19.04 33.66 13.67
N LYS A 378 -20.28 34.14 13.77
CA LYS A 378 -20.74 35.33 13.03
C LYS A 378 -19.96 36.59 13.39
N ARG A 379 -19.24 36.63 14.51
CA ARG A 379 -18.39 37.78 14.91
C ARG A 379 -17.29 38.07 13.89
N ALA A 380 -16.92 37.09 13.05
CA ALA A 380 -15.92 37.23 12.01
C ALA A 380 -16.46 37.92 10.73
N VAL A 381 -17.77 37.91 10.51
CA VAL A 381 -18.42 38.42 9.28
C VAL A 381 -18.04 39.86 8.95
N PRO A 382 -18.05 40.85 9.90
CA PRO A 382 -17.65 42.21 9.60
C PRO A 382 -16.24 42.31 9.02
N ARG A 383 -15.28 41.50 9.56
CA ARG A 383 -13.91 41.46 9.09
C ARG A 383 -13.82 40.86 7.67
N MET A 384 -14.60 39.84 7.39
CA MET A 384 -14.69 39.24 6.05
C MET A 384 -15.23 40.25 5.03
N TYR A 385 -16.19 41.10 5.39
CA TYR A 385 -16.66 42.16 4.53
C TYR A 385 -15.58 43.24 4.25
N GLU A 386 -14.71 43.54 5.25
CA GLU A 386 -13.57 44.43 5.02
C GLU A 386 -12.60 43.80 4.03
N MET A 387 -12.28 42.51 4.20
CA MET A 387 -11.40 41.77 3.28
C MET A 387 -12.00 41.71 1.85
N LEU A 388 -13.29 41.52 1.73
CA LEU A 388 -13.98 41.52 0.44
C LEU A 388 -13.82 42.89 -0.28
N ARG A 389 -13.97 44.02 0.49
CA ARG A 389 -13.83 45.37 -0.04
C ARG A 389 -12.40 45.74 -0.39
N SER A 390 -11.39 45.12 0.29
CA SER A 390 -9.97 45.41 -0.01
C SER A 390 -9.53 44.88 -1.38
N GLY A 391 -10.31 43.99 -1.99
CA GLY A 391 -10.10 43.55 -3.36
C GLY A 391 -8.90 42.65 -3.56
N ASN A 392 -8.33 42.02 -2.52
CA ASN A 392 -7.25 41.08 -2.65
C ASN A 392 -7.72 39.83 -3.42
N ALA A 393 -7.41 39.76 -4.70
CA ALA A 393 -7.85 38.71 -5.61
C ALA A 393 -7.50 37.30 -5.11
N ARG A 394 -6.34 37.13 -4.44
CA ARG A 394 -5.88 35.85 -3.91
C ARG A 394 -6.76 35.34 -2.78
N ALA A 395 -7.06 36.19 -1.79
CA ALA A 395 -7.86 35.82 -0.62
C ALA A 395 -9.35 35.71 -0.93
N MET A 396 -9.81 36.27 -2.06
CA MET A 396 -11.22 36.41 -2.43
C MET A 396 -11.99 35.08 -2.36
N PRO A 397 -11.53 33.95 -2.96
CA PRO A 397 -12.26 32.70 -2.92
C PRO A 397 -12.50 32.19 -1.49
N VAL A 398 -11.48 32.29 -0.65
CA VAL A 398 -11.54 31.83 0.77
C VAL A 398 -12.51 32.71 1.57
N VAL A 399 -12.44 34.02 1.40
CA VAL A 399 -13.33 34.99 2.07
C VAL A 399 -14.78 34.79 1.63
N VAL A 400 -15.05 34.59 0.33
CA VAL A 400 -16.40 34.34 -0.17
C VAL A 400 -16.95 33.02 0.39
N ARG A 401 -16.14 31.96 0.42
CA ARG A 401 -16.51 30.67 1.02
C ARG A 401 -16.87 30.81 2.49
N ALA A 402 -16.09 31.58 3.25
CA ALA A 402 -16.32 31.85 4.64
C ALA A 402 -17.61 32.65 4.85
N ILE A 403 -17.88 33.69 4.04
CA ILE A 403 -19.14 34.42 4.04
C ILE A 403 -20.30 33.48 3.69
N GLY A 404 -20.14 32.57 2.73
CA GLY A 404 -21.15 31.57 2.37
C GLY A 404 -21.51 30.60 3.49
N LYS A 405 -20.60 30.41 4.47
CA LYS A 405 -20.85 29.60 5.68
C LYS A 405 -21.45 30.43 6.84
N LEU A 406 -20.98 31.65 7.04
CA LEU A 406 -21.24 32.44 8.24
C LEU A 406 -22.23 33.58 8.03
N GLY A 407 -22.40 34.06 6.79
CA GLY A 407 -23.22 35.19 6.43
C GLY A 407 -24.72 34.91 6.51
N ASP A 408 -25.49 35.91 6.14
CA ASP A 408 -26.94 35.86 6.04
C ASP A 408 -27.38 36.43 4.66
N SER A 409 -28.67 36.60 4.45
CA SER A 409 -29.21 37.12 3.18
C SER A 409 -28.69 38.54 2.84
N LYS A 410 -28.25 39.33 3.80
CA LYS A 410 -27.64 40.66 3.57
C LYS A 410 -26.29 40.55 2.85
N SER A 411 -25.62 39.41 2.96
CA SER A 411 -24.36 39.15 2.27
C SER A 411 -24.54 38.99 0.76
N VAL A 412 -25.75 38.66 0.30
CA VAL A 412 -26.06 38.39 -1.11
C VAL A 412 -25.75 39.61 -1.98
N ASP A 413 -26.15 40.80 -1.55
CA ASP A 413 -25.94 42.04 -2.29
C ASP A 413 -24.45 42.38 -2.47
N LEU A 414 -23.61 41.99 -1.49
CA LEU A 414 -22.15 42.19 -1.55
C LEU A 414 -21.46 41.15 -2.47
N LEU A 415 -22.01 39.95 -2.59
CA LEU A 415 -21.45 38.87 -3.40
C LEU A 415 -21.88 38.95 -4.87
N LEU A 416 -23.08 39.45 -5.17
CA LEU A 416 -23.66 39.47 -6.49
C LEU A 416 -22.77 40.14 -7.57
N PRO A 417 -22.12 41.29 -7.31
CA PRO A 417 -21.25 41.93 -8.27
C PRO A 417 -20.03 41.11 -8.67
N LEU A 418 -19.60 40.16 -7.80
CA LEU A 418 -18.44 39.32 -8.05
C LEU A 418 -18.70 38.18 -9.06
N LEU A 419 -19.96 37.88 -9.38
CA LEU A 419 -20.31 36.98 -10.47
C LEU A 419 -19.82 37.52 -11.83
N ALA A 420 -19.83 38.82 -12.03
CA ALA A 420 -19.41 39.45 -13.28
C ALA A 420 -17.92 39.79 -13.31
N ARG A 421 -17.32 40.15 -12.16
CA ARG A 421 -15.95 40.70 -12.09
C ARG A 421 -14.93 39.78 -11.47
N GLY A 422 -15.37 38.71 -10.77
CA GLY A 422 -14.47 37.80 -10.10
C GLY A 422 -13.72 36.87 -11.04
N GLU A 423 -12.54 36.41 -10.60
CA GLU A 423 -11.84 35.31 -11.24
C GLU A 423 -12.65 34.02 -11.15
N LYS A 424 -12.28 33.00 -11.91
CA LYS A 424 -13.01 31.72 -12.02
C LYS A 424 -13.32 31.10 -10.66
N GLU A 425 -12.30 30.98 -9.80
CA GLU A 425 -12.43 30.40 -8.46
C GLU A 425 -13.39 31.21 -7.57
N THR A 426 -13.24 32.52 -7.61
CA THR A 426 -14.15 33.44 -6.89
C THR A 426 -15.58 33.28 -7.36
N ARG A 427 -15.82 33.21 -8.67
CA ARG A 427 -17.17 33.04 -9.24
C ARG A 427 -17.82 31.73 -8.78
N VAL A 428 -17.06 30.63 -8.75
CA VAL A 428 -17.55 29.34 -8.27
C VAL A 428 -17.97 29.42 -6.81
N GLU A 429 -17.15 30.03 -5.95
CA GLU A 429 -17.48 30.18 -4.53
C GLU A 429 -18.68 31.15 -4.33
N VAL A 430 -18.77 32.22 -5.13
CA VAL A 430 -19.93 33.13 -5.10
C VAL A 430 -21.22 32.41 -5.46
N ILE A 431 -21.22 31.61 -6.53
CA ILE A 431 -22.38 30.81 -6.95
C ILE A 431 -22.85 29.91 -5.81
N GLN A 432 -21.92 29.21 -5.14
CA GLN A 432 -22.24 28.35 -3.99
C GLN A 432 -22.73 29.15 -2.76
N ALA A 433 -22.14 30.32 -2.52
CA ALA A 433 -22.57 31.18 -1.41
C ALA A 433 -23.98 31.74 -1.65
N LEU A 434 -24.27 32.20 -2.87
CA LEU A 434 -25.59 32.73 -3.21
C LEU A 434 -26.69 31.66 -3.08
N SER A 435 -26.47 30.41 -3.50
CA SER A 435 -27.48 29.34 -3.32
C SER A 435 -27.78 29.05 -1.85
N ARG A 436 -26.80 29.23 -0.95
CA ARG A 436 -26.95 28.98 0.47
C ARG A 436 -27.55 30.16 1.27
N LEU A 437 -27.19 31.40 0.91
CA LEU A 437 -27.50 32.59 1.69
C LEU A 437 -28.80 33.26 1.26
N SER A 438 -29.26 33.10 0.01
CA SER A 438 -30.47 33.71 -0.50
C SER A 438 -31.71 33.32 0.33
N ASP A 439 -32.56 34.32 0.59
CA ASP A 439 -33.88 34.09 1.13
C ASP A 439 -34.93 33.96 0.00
N GLU A 440 -36.22 33.77 0.39
CA GLU A 440 -37.30 33.56 -0.57
C GLU A 440 -37.54 34.79 -1.47
N GLN A 441 -37.29 36.00 -0.94
CA GLN A 441 -37.46 37.24 -1.69
C GLN A 441 -36.35 37.41 -2.75
N GLN A 442 -35.15 36.93 -2.46
CA GLN A 442 -34.00 37.04 -3.36
C GLN A 442 -33.91 35.87 -4.33
N ALA A 443 -34.62 34.76 -4.08
CA ALA A 443 -34.47 33.49 -4.78
C ALA A 443 -34.65 33.62 -6.32
N ASP A 444 -35.67 34.41 -6.75
CA ASP A 444 -35.93 34.59 -8.19
C ASP A 444 -34.84 35.40 -8.91
N GLN A 445 -34.34 36.45 -8.25
CA GLN A 445 -33.22 37.24 -8.74
C GLN A 445 -31.97 36.40 -8.88
N ILE A 446 -31.65 35.58 -7.86
CA ILE A 446 -30.47 34.71 -7.87
C ILE A 446 -30.62 33.62 -8.92
N ARG A 447 -31.81 33.04 -9.04
CA ARG A 447 -32.10 32.04 -10.10
C ARG A 447 -31.79 32.59 -11.50
N LEU A 448 -32.27 33.83 -11.79
CA LEU A 448 -32.01 34.46 -13.07
C LEU A 448 -30.50 34.69 -13.34
N GLN A 449 -29.78 35.17 -12.32
CA GLN A 449 -28.33 35.40 -12.43
C GLN A 449 -27.55 34.06 -12.62
N LEU A 450 -27.93 33.00 -11.94
CA LEU A 450 -27.30 31.67 -12.06
C LEU A 450 -27.64 30.99 -13.39
N GLN A 451 -28.85 31.22 -13.92
CA GLN A 451 -29.21 30.78 -15.29
C GLN A 451 -28.30 31.46 -16.35
N GLY A 452 -27.96 32.73 -16.17
CA GLY A 452 -26.97 33.39 -17.01
C GLY A 452 -25.58 32.78 -16.95
N GLN A 453 -25.20 32.19 -15.80
CA GLN A 453 -23.92 31.52 -15.60
C GLN A 453 -23.93 30.05 -16.02
N SER A 454 -25.08 29.41 -16.21
CA SER A 454 -25.14 28.00 -16.67
C SER A 454 -24.67 27.83 -18.12
N GLY A 455 -24.71 28.90 -18.94
CA GLY A 455 -24.13 28.96 -20.26
C GLY A 455 -22.70 29.53 -20.32
N ASN A 456 -22.01 29.66 -19.20
CA ASN A 456 -20.67 30.23 -19.14
C ASN A 456 -19.67 29.41 -19.97
N ALA A 457 -18.73 30.08 -20.66
CA ALA A 457 -17.69 29.44 -21.45
C ALA A 457 -16.77 28.53 -20.59
N ASP A 458 -16.60 28.84 -19.29
CA ASP A 458 -15.89 27.97 -18.36
C ASP A 458 -16.84 26.90 -17.81
N ALA A 459 -16.54 25.64 -18.15
CA ALA A 459 -17.35 24.48 -17.76
C ALA A 459 -17.45 24.27 -16.24
N THR A 460 -16.49 24.79 -15.44
CA THR A 460 -16.53 24.67 -13.99
C THR A 460 -17.54 25.65 -13.39
N VAL A 461 -17.55 26.88 -13.91
CA VAL A 461 -18.52 27.89 -13.52
C VAL A 461 -19.93 27.46 -13.94
N ALA A 462 -20.09 26.97 -15.19
CA ALA A 462 -21.36 26.47 -15.70
C ALA A 462 -21.93 25.33 -14.84
N ARG A 463 -21.10 24.34 -14.51
CA ARG A 463 -21.49 23.20 -13.63
C ARG A 463 -21.86 23.67 -12.22
N ALA A 464 -21.10 24.59 -11.65
CA ALA A 464 -21.40 25.16 -10.34
C ALA A 464 -22.77 25.88 -10.36
N ALA A 465 -23.08 26.62 -11.42
CA ALA A 465 -24.35 27.32 -11.60
C ALA A 465 -25.53 26.34 -11.73
N VAL A 466 -25.39 25.28 -12.51
CA VAL A 466 -26.43 24.24 -12.66
C VAL A 466 -26.71 23.57 -11.32
N ARG A 467 -25.67 23.21 -10.58
CA ARG A 467 -25.81 22.60 -9.26
C ARG A 467 -26.49 23.54 -8.26
N ALA A 468 -26.09 24.80 -8.22
CA ALA A 468 -26.67 25.81 -7.36
C ALA A 468 -28.14 26.08 -7.68
N LEU A 469 -28.53 26.06 -8.97
CA LEU A 469 -29.93 26.14 -9.40
C LEU A 469 -30.76 24.96 -8.85
N THR A 470 -30.24 23.75 -8.96
CA THR A 470 -30.89 22.54 -8.39
C THR A 470 -31.05 22.65 -6.87
N GLU A 471 -30.01 23.14 -6.17
CA GLU A 471 -30.07 23.37 -4.72
C GLU A 471 -31.13 24.39 -4.32
N LEU A 472 -31.26 25.50 -5.10
CA LEU A 472 -32.30 26.51 -4.88
C LEU A 472 -33.71 25.95 -5.16
N GLU A 473 -33.90 25.18 -6.21
CA GLU A 473 -35.18 24.52 -6.53
C GLU A 473 -35.59 23.59 -5.41
N VAL A 474 -34.70 22.74 -4.93
CA VAL A 474 -35.00 21.84 -3.80
C VAL A 474 -35.34 22.62 -2.52
N ARG A 475 -34.58 23.68 -2.22
CA ARG A 475 -34.75 24.45 -1.01
C ARG A 475 -36.09 25.22 -0.95
N PHE A 476 -36.54 25.80 -2.06
CA PHE A 476 -37.71 26.63 -2.10
C PHE A 476 -38.97 25.89 -2.62
N SER A 477 -38.83 24.73 -3.35
CA SER A 477 -39.97 23.89 -3.69
C SER A 477 -40.48 23.06 -2.49
N ALA A 478 -39.65 22.73 -1.56
CA ALA A 478 -40.05 22.05 -0.33
C ALA A 478 -40.96 22.95 0.56
N GLY A 479 -40.74 24.28 0.54
CA GLY A 479 -41.57 25.25 1.19
C GLY A 479 -42.99 25.33 0.63
N VAL A 480 -43.14 25.30 -0.69
CA VAL A 480 -44.42 25.32 -1.40
C VAL A 480 -45.22 24.02 -1.16
N ALA A 481 -44.52 22.86 -1.13
CA ALA A 481 -45.16 21.59 -0.82
C ALA A 481 -45.69 21.50 0.62
N ALA A 482 -44.98 22.14 1.58
CA ALA A 482 -45.43 22.20 2.97
C ALA A 482 -46.65 23.15 3.17
N LEU A 483 -46.74 24.26 2.43
CA LEU A 483 -47.87 25.17 2.43
C LEU A 483 -49.08 24.58 1.68
N THR A 484 -48.87 23.86 0.58
CA THR A 484 -49.96 23.16 -0.14
C THR A 484 -50.50 21.95 0.60
N ALA A 485 -49.66 21.27 1.41
CA ALA A 485 -50.11 20.18 2.27
C ALA A 485 -51.01 20.63 3.44
N GLN A 486 -50.87 21.85 3.89
CA GLN A 486 -51.74 22.45 4.92
C GLN A 486 -53.10 22.98 4.39
N THR A 487 -53.20 23.20 3.06
CA THR A 487 -54.43 23.75 2.43
C THR A 487 -55.31 22.68 1.78
N GLN A 488 -54.88 21.42 1.70
CA GLN A 488 -55.60 20.32 1.07
C GLN A 488 -55.89 19.13 1.99
N ALA A 489 -56.25 19.45 3.24
CA ALA A 489 -56.95 18.44 4.08
C ALA A 489 -58.46 18.62 3.87
N GLY A 490 -58.95 18.21 2.73
CA GLY A 490 -60.41 18.15 2.48
C GLY A 490 -60.73 17.69 1.06
N THR A 491 -61.33 16.49 1.03
CA THR A 491 -62.10 15.89 -0.06
C THR A 491 -61.46 15.04 -1.15
N SER A 492 -61.71 13.76 -0.94
CA SER A 492 -62.25 12.71 -1.88
C SER A 492 -61.45 12.17 -3.08
N ARG A 493 -61.34 10.87 -3.05
CA ARG A 493 -61.01 9.81 -4.09
C ARG A 493 -62.03 9.77 -5.26
N PRO A 494 -61.85 8.89 -6.27
CA PRO A 494 -60.76 8.60 -7.19
C PRO A 494 -61.20 8.45 -8.66
N SER A 495 -60.35 8.37 -9.63
CA SER A 495 -60.53 7.43 -10.77
C SER A 495 -59.28 7.24 -11.64
N ARG A 496 -59.09 6.02 -12.04
CA ARG A 496 -58.09 5.45 -12.95
C ARG A 496 -58.32 5.90 -14.37
N THR A 497 -57.25 6.19 -15.11
CA THR A 497 -56.98 5.64 -16.44
C THR A 497 -55.54 5.99 -16.83
N GLY A 498 -54.83 4.97 -17.36
CA GLY A 498 -53.42 5.01 -17.63
C GLY A 498 -53.04 5.54 -18.98
N VAL A 499 -51.82 5.99 -19.09
CA VAL A 499 -50.94 5.89 -20.27
C VAL A 499 -49.51 5.83 -19.72
N ARG A 500 -48.77 4.79 -20.07
CA ARG A 500 -47.35 4.62 -19.76
C ARG A 500 -46.53 5.45 -20.74
N PRO A 501 -45.54 6.23 -20.31
CA PRO A 501 -44.41 6.62 -21.14
C PRO A 501 -43.29 5.56 -21.04
N ALA A 502 -42.57 5.37 -22.16
CA ALA A 502 -41.50 4.40 -22.33
C ALA A 502 -40.33 4.64 -21.36
N GLU A 503 -39.85 3.55 -20.75
CA GLU A 503 -38.66 3.53 -19.92
C GLU A 503 -37.38 3.72 -20.77
N PRO A 504 -36.40 4.55 -20.33
CA PRO A 504 -35.06 4.47 -20.86
C PRO A 504 -34.33 3.24 -20.28
N ALA A 505 -33.43 2.68 -21.09
CA ALA A 505 -32.69 1.46 -20.85
C ALA A 505 -32.08 1.40 -19.44
N ARG A 506 -32.44 0.36 -18.70
CA ARG A 506 -31.87 0.04 -17.38
C ARG A 506 -30.43 -0.44 -17.55
N THR A 507 -29.49 0.37 -17.10
CA THR A 507 -28.15 -0.11 -16.74
C THR A 507 -28.31 -1.03 -15.52
N LEU A 508 -27.92 -2.30 -15.65
CA LEU A 508 -27.91 -3.26 -14.57
C LEU A 508 -26.95 -2.77 -13.46
N LEU A 509 -27.52 -2.17 -12.42
CA LEU A 509 -26.84 -1.92 -11.15
C LEU A 509 -26.84 -3.24 -10.38
N ILE A 510 -25.66 -3.74 -10.03
CA ILE A 510 -25.54 -4.88 -9.09
C ILE A 510 -26.11 -4.40 -7.75
N PRO A 511 -27.12 -5.09 -7.19
CA PRO A 511 -27.75 -4.67 -5.93
C PRO A 511 -26.76 -4.74 -4.77
N GLU A 512 -26.86 -3.84 -3.80
CA GLU A 512 -26.08 -3.86 -2.54
C GLU A 512 -26.12 -5.21 -1.81
N ARG A 513 -27.17 -6.01 -2.03
CA ARG A 513 -27.30 -7.37 -1.48
C ARG A 513 -26.26 -8.36 -2.02
N GLU A 514 -25.79 -8.22 -3.25
CA GLU A 514 -24.73 -9.12 -3.80
C GLU A 514 -23.36 -8.80 -3.23
N VAL A 515 -23.05 -7.53 -2.94
CA VAL A 515 -21.80 -7.14 -2.27
C VAL A 515 -21.78 -7.66 -0.82
N ALA A 516 -22.92 -7.57 -0.12
CA ALA A 516 -23.07 -8.11 1.23
C ALA A 516 -22.97 -9.65 1.25
N GLN A 517 -23.45 -10.35 0.22
CA GLN A 517 -23.34 -11.81 0.10
C GLN A 517 -21.90 -12.26 -0.17
N VAL A 518 -21.14 -11.55 -0.99
CA VAL A 518 -19.72 -11.84 -1.25
C VAL A 518 -18.88 -11.64 0.02
N VAL A 519 -19.17 -10.58 0.80
CA VAL A 519 -18.49 -10.32 2.08
C VAL A 519 -18.90 -11.35 3.15
N GLN A 520 -20.15 -11.78 3.17
CA GLN A 520 -20.65 -12.78 4.12
C GLN A 520 -20.19 -14.21 3.79
N GLN A 521 -20.02 -14.56 2.51
CA GLN A 521 -19.41 -15.81 2.07
C GLN A 521 -17.91 -15.88 2.41
N ALA A 522 -17.20 -14.76 2.42
CA ALA A 522 -15.79 -14.67 2.84
C ALA A 522 -15.58 -15.00 4.32
N ALA A 523 -16.53 -14.66 5.18
CA ALA A 523 -16.47 -14.94 6.62
C ALA A 523 -16.69 -16.43 6.97
N SER A 524 -17.31 -17.21 6.09
CA SER A 524 -17.60 -18.65 6.32
C SER A 524 -16.58 -19.61 5.70
N ALA A 525 -15.66 -19.14 4.85
CA ALA A 525 -14.71 -19.96 4.06
C ALA A 525 -13.26 -19.98 4.60
N ALA A 526 -13.08 -19.88 5.91
CA ALA A 526 -11.74 -19.92 6.55
C ALA A 526 -11.02 -21.30 6.45
N ALA A 527 -11.49 -22.23 5.63
CA ALA A 527 -11.02 -23.62 5.65
C ALA A 527 -9.97 -24.00 4.57
N SER A 528 -9.72 -23.22 3.53
CA SER A 528 -8.55 -23.42 2.62
C SER A 528 -8.30 -22.20 1.74
N ARG A 529 -7.52 -21.25 2.25
CA ARG A 529 -7.05 -20.12 1.44
C ARG A 529 -5.95 -20.59 0.48
N LEU A 530 -6.07 -20.26 -0.80
CA LEU A 530 -5.02 -20.51 -1.78
C LEU A 530 -3.72 -19.79 -1.37
N ASP A 531 -2.64 -20.52 -1.21
CA ASP A 531 -1.32 -19.93 -1.06
C ASP A 531 -0.74 -19.60 -2.45
N ILE A 532 -0.82 -18.33 -2.82
CA ILE A 532 -0.34 -17.82 -4.11
C ILE A 532 1.17 -18.04 -4.28
N SER A 533 1.93 -18.18 -3.18
CA SER A 533 3.38 -18.36 -3.22
C SER A 533 3.81 -19.76 -3.65
N THR A 534 2.92 -20.75 -3.55
CA THR A 534 3.17 -22.15 -3.87
C THR A 534 2.80 -22.55 -5.31
N LEU A 535 2.16 -21.64 -6.06
CA LEU A 535 1.75 -21.88 -7.44
C LEU A 535 2.95 -22.17 -8.33
N THR A 536 2.82 -23.21 -9.15
CA THR A 536 3.80 -23.60 -10.17
C THR A 536 3.22 -23.41 -11.58
N PRO A 537 4.06 -23.05 -12.58
CA PRO A 537 3.58 -22.91 -13.96
C PRO A 537 2.82 -24.14 -14.44
N GLY A 538 1.60 -23.91 -14.93
CA GLY A 538 0.68 -24.97 -15.36
C GLY A 538 -0.43 -25.28 -14.37
N ASP A 539 -0.37 -24.82 -13.11
CA ASP A 539 -1.45 -24.97 -12.13
C ASP A 539 -2.71 -24.23 -12.61
N VAL A 540 -3.88 -24.87 -12.42
CA VAL A 540 -5.18 -24.32 -12.82
C VAL A 540 -6.00 -23.96 -11.59
N ILE A 541 -6.34 -22.67 -11.48
CA ILE A 541 -7.16 -22.11 -10.38
C ILE A 541 -8.62 -22.02 -10.84
N GLU A 542 -9.56 -22.40 -9.98
CA GLU A 542 -11.02 -22.43 -10.27
C GLU A 542 -11.37 -23.22 -11.54
N GLY A 543 -10.53 -24.16 -11.97
CA GLY A 543 -10.72 -24.91 -13.22
C GLY A 543 -10.68 -24.06 -14.50
N ARG A 544 -10.31 -22.79 -14.41
CA ARG A 544 -10.36 -21.81 -15.50
C ARG A 544 -9.05 -21.09 -15.75
N TYR A 545 -8.37 -20.62 -14.69
CA TYR A 545 -7.19 -19.76 -14.83
C TYR A 545 -5.93 -20.57 -14.66
N LYS A 546 -5.24 -20.82 -15.77
CA LYS A 546 -3.95 -21.54 -15.77
C LYS A 546 -2.81 -20.57 -15.50
N TYR A 547 -2.04 -20.82 -14.45
CA TYR A 547 -0.90 -20.00 -14.08
C TYR A 547 0.25 -20.18 -15.06
N ILE A 548 0.77 -19.06 -15.56
CA ILE A 548 1.93 -19.02 -16.48
C ILE A 548 3.18 -18.61 -15.72
N GLU A 549 3.20 -17.36 -15.19
CA GLU A 549 4.35 -16.83 -14.46
C GLU A 549 3.95 -15.67 -13.53
N ARG A 550 4.85 -15.36 -12.60
CA ARG A 550 4.69 -14.21 -11.73
C ARG A 550 5.37 -12.98 -12.35
N ILE A 551 4.57 -11.96 -12.70
CA ILE A 551 5.04 -10.68 -13.25
C ILE A 551 5.70 -9.83 -12.18
N GLY A 552 5.11 -9.77 -10.96
CA GLY A 552 5.63 -8.93 -9.90
C GLY A 552 4.99 -9.15 -8.54
N ARG A 553 5.63 -8.57 -7.51
CA ARG A 553 5.11 -8.50 -6.15
C ARG A 553 5.35 -7.09 -5.62
N GLY A 554 4.31 -6.44 -5.11
CA GLY A 554 4.35 -5.09 -4.55
C GLY A 554 3.63 -4.99 -3.21
N ALA A 555 3.59 -3.79 -2.64
CA ALA A 555 2.94 -3.50 -1.37
C ALA A 555 1.44 -3.87 -1.37
N PHE A 556 0.77 -3.72 -2.50
CA PHE A 556 -0.67 -3.96 -2.64
C PHE A 556 -1.03 -5.38 -3.09
N GLY A 557 -0.04 -6.22 -3.45
CA GLY A 557 -0.33 -7.59 -3.83
C GLY A 557 0.66 -8.24 -4.79
N THR A 558 0.27 -9.42 -5.28
CA THR A 558 1.05 -10.23 -6.22
C THR A 558 0.37 -10.24 -7.59
N VAL A 559 1.13 -9.97 -8.64
CA VAL A 559 0.67 -9.90 -10.02
C VAL A 559 1.11 -11.16 -10.77
N LEU A 560 0.14 -11.92 -11.26
CA LEU A 560 0.33 -13.18 -11.99
C LEU A 560 -0.17 -13.05 -13.42
N LEU A 561 0.60 -13.59 -14.36
CA LEU A 561 0.15 -13.87 -15.72
C LEU A 561 -0.58 -15.20 -15.75
N MET A 562 -1.79 -15.17 -16.25
CA MET A 562 -2.67 -16.33 -16.35
C MET A 562 -3.15 -16.50 -17.80
N GLU A 563 -3.54 -17.73 -18.14
CA GLU A 563 -4.29 -18.06 -19.34
C GLU A 563 -5.72 -18.44 -18.91
N ASP A 564 -6.71 -17.72 -19.41
CA ASP A 564 -8.11 -18.11 -19.26
C ASP A 564 -8.40 -19.25 -20.23
N THR A 565 -8.55 -20.46 -19.73
CA THR A 565 -8.73 -21.67 -20.55
C THR A 565 -10.10 -21.75 -21.24
N VAL A 566 -11.04 -20.88 -20.88
CA VAL A 566 -12.38 -20.85 -21.48
C VAL A 566 -12.40 -20.00 -22.75
N VAL A 567 -11.70 -18.85 -22.72
CA VAL A 567 -11.63 -17.92 -23.85
C VAL A 567 -10.29 -17.99 -24.57
N GLU A 568 -9.35 -18.80 -24.10
CA GLU A 568 -8.00 -19.00 -24.63
C GLU A 568 -7.17 -17.71 -24.75
N GLU A 569 -7.43 -16.75 -23.83
CA GLU A 569 -6.72 -15.47 -23.78
C GLU A 569 -5.86 -15.33 -22.53
N ARG A 570 -4.76 -14.59 -22.66
CA ARG A 570 -3.90 -14.23 -21.53
C ARG A 570 -4.45 -13.01 -20.82
N LEU A 571 -4.41 -13.05 -19.51
CA LEU A 571 -4.82 -11.95 -18.64
C LEU A 571 -3.93 -11.84 -17.41
N ILE A 572 -4.00 -10.72 -16.74
CA ILE A 572 -3.34 -10.49 -15.46
C ILE A 572 -4.34 -10.70 -14.32
N LEU A 573 -3.97 -11.49 -13.32
CA LEU A 573 -4.62 -11.51 -12.02
C LEU A 573 -3.72 -10.82 -10.99
N LYS A 574 -4.17 -9.69 -10.45
CA LYS A 574 -3.53 -9.00 -9.33
C LYS A 574 -4.22 -9.38 -8.04
N PHE A 575 -3.62 -10.30 -7.29
CA PHE A 575 -4.10 -10.74 -5.98
C PHE A 575 -3.75 -9.70 -4.92
N LEU A 576 -4.73 -9.27 -4.13
CA LEU A 576 -4.54 -8.28 -3.09
C LEU A 576 -3.79 -8.86 -1.89
N ASN A 577 -2.99 -8.01 -1.23
CA ASN A 577 -2.32 -8.40 0.00
C ASN A 577 -3.37 -8.70 1.09
N PRO A 578 -3.22 -9.80 1.88
CA PRO A 578 -4.13 -10.13 2.98
C PRO A 578 -4.44 -8.98 3.92
N ASN A 579 -3.44 -8.19 4.29
CA ASN A 579 -3.61 -7.05 5.20
C ASN A 579 -4.54 -5.95 4.64
N VAL A 580 -4.62 -5.80 3.32
CA VAL A 580 -5.54 -4.86 2.64
C VAL A 580 -6.95 -5.47 2.57
N ALA A 581 -7.03 -6.79 2.40
CA ALA A 581 -8.28 -7.52 2.26
C ALA A 581 -9.06 -7.67 3.59
N GLU A 582 -8.37 -7.60 4.72
CA GLU A 582 -8.94 -7.73 6.07
C GLU A 582 -9.57 -6.43 6.61
N ASP A 583 -9.25 -5.27 6.03
CA ASP A 583 -9.84 -3.99 6.43
C ASP A 583 -11.11 -3.71 5.60
N GLU A 584 -12.27 -3.85 6.23
CA GLU A 584 -13.60 -3.69 5.60
C GLU A 584 -13.82 -2.28 5.04
N GLU A 585 -13.31 -1.22 5.69
CA GLU A 585 -13.43 0.15 5.18
C GLU A 585 -12.54 0.39 3.96
N ILE A 586 -11.31 -0.13 3.99
CA ILE A 586 -10.39 -0.08 2.86
C ILE A 586 -11.00 -0.84 1.68
N MET A 587 -11.56 -2.03 1.91
CA MET A 587 -12.20 -2.84 0.88
C MET A 587 -13.43 -2.18 0.27
N LYS A 588 -14.31 -1.57 1.07
CA LYS A 588 -15.49 -0.83 0.57
C LYS A 588 -15.08 0.30 -0.39
N ARG A 589 -14.06 1.10 -0.03
CA ARG A 589 -13.53 2.18 -0.86
C ARG A 589 -12.88 1.63 -2.13
N PHE A 590 -12.06 0.60 -1.99
CA PHE A 590 -11.39 -0.06 -3.09
C PHE A 590 -12.39 -0.61 -4.14
N VAL A 591 -13.44 -1.32 -3.70
CA VAL A 591 -14.52 -1.80 -4.58
C VAL A 591 -15.28 -0.64 -5.22
N HIS A 592 -15.53 0.45 -4.47
CA HIS A 592 -16.19 1.63 -5.01
C HIS A 592 -15.39 2.27 -6.17
N GLU A 593 -14.07 2.44 -6.02
CA GLU A 593 -13.24 3.01 -7.09
C GLU A 593 -13.04 2.08 -8.27
N LEU A 594 -12.92 0.78 -8.03
CA LEU A 594 -12.89 -0.21 -9.11
C LEU A 594 -14.13 -0.15 -10.00
N ARG A 595 -15.32 0.14 -9.44
CA ARG A 595 -16.55 0.32 -10.24
C ARG A 595 -16.44 1.44 -11.27
N TYR A 596 -15.72 2.51 -10.93
CA TYR A 596 -15.49 3.62 -11.85
C TYR A 596 -14.34 3.31 -12.82
N SER A 597 -13.27 2.71 -12.34
CA SER A 597 -12.12 2.33 -13.16
C SER A 597 -12.46 1.33 -14.27
N ARG A 598 -13.40 0.41 -14.01
CA ARG A 598 -13.94 -0.51 -15.05
C ARG A 598 -14.65 0.22 -16.20
N LYS A 599 -15.14 1.44 -15.98
CA LYS A 599 -15.82 2.24 -17.02
C LYS A 599 -14.84 2.91 -17.97
N ILE A 600 -13.56 2.97 -17.61
CA ILE A 600 -12.55 3.57 -18.47
C ILE A 600 -12.19 2.57 -19.57
N THR A 601 -12.52 2.91 -20.81
CA THR A 601 -12.07 2.18 -22.00
C THR A 601 -11.33 3.14 -22.89
N HIS A 602 -10.01 3.08 -22.87
CA HIS A 602 -9.16 3.96 -23.65
C HIS A 602 -7.86 3.26 -24.03
N ARG A 603 -7.30 3.57 -25.21
CA ARG A 603 -6.07 2.93 -25.73
C ARG A 603 -4.86 3.11 -24.78
N ASN A 604 -4.78 4.25 -24.08
CA ASN A 604 -3.69 4.59 -23.16
C ASN A 604 -4.00 4.23 -21.68
N VAL A 605 -5.03 3.44 -21.41
CA VAL A 605 -5.40 2.98 -20.08
C VAL A 605 -5.54 1.46 -20.12
N ILE A 606 -4.98 0.77 -19.13
CA ILE A 606 -5.15 -0.68 -19.00
C ILE A 606 -6.62 -1.00 -18.73
N ARG A 607 -7.17 -1.98 -19.42
CA ARG A 607 -8.56 -2.39 -19.23
C ARG A 607 -8.68 -3.31 -18.02
N ILE A 608 -9.50 -2.92 -17.07
CA ILE A 608 -9.88 -3.77 -15.94
C ILE A 608 -11.13 -4.55 -16.37
N TYR A 609 -11.07 -5.89 -16.26
CA TYR A 609 -12.18 -6.76 -16.62
C TYR A 609 -13.12 -6.95 -15.44
N ASP A 610 -12.60 -7.47 -14.30
CA ASP A 610 -13.44 -7.78 -13.16
C ASP A 610 -12.70 -7.78 -11.83
N PHE A 611 -13.48 -7.78 -10.75
CA PHE A 611 -13.03 -8.03 -9.40
C PHE A 611 -13.51 -9.41 -8.95
N LEU A 612 -12.58 -10.28 -8.62
CA LEU A 612 -12.80 -11.69 -8.38
C LEU A 612 -12.48 -12.05 -6.93
N TYR A 613 -13.21 -13.03 -6.42
CA TYR A 613 -12.87 -13.71 -5.18
C TYR A 613 -12.51 -15.15 -5.51
N ILE A 614 -11.25 -15.52 -5.34
CA ILE A 614 -10.67 -16.80 -5.78
C ILE A 614 -10.07 -17.51 -4.58
N GLN A 615 -10.68 -18.61 -4.14
CA GLN A 615 -10.17 -19.47 -3.05
C GLN A 615 -9.62 -18.66 -1.85
N GLY A 616 -10.46 -17.79 -1.27
CA GLY A 616 -10.11 -17.00 -0.10
C GLY A 616 -9.28 -15.74 -0.37
N ASN A 617 -8.97 -15.40 -1.63
CA ASN A 617 -8.21 -14.22 -2.00
C ASN A 617 -9.00 -13.31 -2.95
N TYR A 618 -8.91 -12.00 -2.74
CA TYR A 618 -9.41 -11.03 -3.69
C TYR A 618 -8.41 -10.78 -4.80
N ALA A 619 -8.89 -10.72 -6.03
CA ALA A 619 -8.07 -10.47 -7.21
C ALA A 619 -8.76 -9.49 -8.17
N ILE A 620 -7.96 -8.72 -8.91
CA ILE A 620 -8.40 -7.89 -10.03
C ILE A 620 -7.95 -8.60 -11.31
N SER A 621 -8.89 -8.86 -12.21
CA SER A 621 -8.58 -9.32 -13.55
C SER A 621 -8.45 -8.14 -14.51
N MET A 622 -7.37 -8.12 -15.30
CA MET A 622 -7.11 -7.04 -16.23
C MET A 622 -6.39 -7.53 -17.48
N GLU A 623 -6.39 -6.69 -18.49
CA GLU A 623 -5.72 -6.89 -19.76
C GLU A 623 -4.25 -7.29 -19.58
N TYR A 624 -3.80 -8.33 -20.29
CA TYR A 624 -2.39 -8.61 -20.45
C TYR A 624 -1.82 -7.69 -21.54
N PHE A 625 -0.86 -6.89 -21.16
CA PHE A 625 -0.16 -5.97 -22.07
C PHE A 625 1.32 -6.26 -21.99
N ARG A 626 1.85 -6.96 -23.07
CA ARG A 626 3.28 -7.25 -23.15
C ARG A 626 4.05 -5.96 -23.28
N SER A 627 4.86 -5.62 -22.29
CA SER A 627 5.43 -4.30 -22.15
C SER A 627 6.59 -4.29 -21.14
N HIS A 628 7.30 -3.15 -21.15
CA HIS A 628 8.22 -2.75 -20.09
C HIS A 628 7.76 -1.40 -19.51
N THR A 629 8.38 -0.94 -18.42
CA THR A 629 7.97 0.32 -17.79
C THR A 629 8.66 1.53 -18.40
N LEU A 630 8.02 2.71 -18.35
CA LEU A 630 8.67 3.98 -18.70
C LEU A 630 9.93 4.21 -17.85
N GLY A 631 9.96 3.69 -16.61
CA GLY A 631 11.16 3.75 -15.77
C GLY A 631 12.36 3.05 -16.42
N SER A 632 12.15 1.93 -17.08
CA SER A 632 13.20 1.22 -17.83
C SER A 632 13.68 2.04 -19.03
N GLU A 633 12.77 2.71 -19.74
CA GLU A 633 13.11 3.60 -20.85
C GLU A 633 14.01 4.76 -20.39
N ILE A 634 13.62 5.44 -19.29
CA ILE A 634 14.41 6.54 -18.72
C ILE A 634 15.80 6.08 -18.25
N ILE A 635 15.94 4.84 -17.76
CA ILE A 635 17.24 4.28 -17.36
C ILE A 635 18.12 4.03 -18.58
N ASN A 636 17.55 3.50 -19.66
CA ASN A 636 18.28 3.10 -20.85
C ASN A 636 18.69 4.30 -21.71
N GLU A 637 17.87 5.35 -21.75
CA GLU A 637 18.12 6.58 -22.53
C GLU A 637 17.97 7.81 -21.61
N LYS A 638 19.08 8.55 -21.37
CA LYS A 638 19.16 9.70 -20.45
C LYS A 638 19.81 10.91 -21.08
N PRO A 639 19.10 12.00 -21.36
CA PRO A 639 17.64 12.15 -21.40
C PRO A 639 17.01 11.42 -22.58
N LEU A 640 15.69 11.21 -22.56
CA LEU A 640 14.94 10.73 -23.72
C LEU A 640 14.96 11.79 -24.84
N ALA A 641 14.92 11.33 -26.09
CA ALA A 641 14.73 12.23 -27.22
C ALA A 641 13.46 13.08 -27.03
N GLN A 642 13.55 14.41 -27.20
CA GLN A 642 12.47 15.37 -26.91
C GLN A 642 11.14 14.96 -27.53
N LYS A 643 11.14 14.57 -28.82
CA LYS A 643 9.92 14.14 -29.53
C LYS A 643 9.27 12.93 -28.87
N ARG A 644 10.08 11.96 -28.43
CA ARG A 644 9.59 10.75 -27.76
C ARG A 644 9.02 11.08 -26.37
N ALA A 645 9.71 11.93 -25.60
CA ALA A 645 9.24 12.41 -24.30
C ALA A 645 7.91 13.16 -24.40
N LEU A 646 7.76 14.03 -25.42
CA LEU A 646 6.52 14.76 -25.68
C LEU A 646 5.39 13.80 -26.05
N GLN A 647 5.64 12.80 -26.92
CA GLN A 647 4.63 11.82 -27.29
C GLN A 647 4.13 11.04 -26.09
N PHE A 648 5.03 10.55 -25.24
CA PHE A 648 4.64 9.86 -24.00
C PHE A 648 3.85 10.78 -23.07
N GLY A 649 4.28 12.04 -22.90
CA GLY A 649 3.55 13.02 -22.11
C GLY A 649 2.13 13.26 -22.59
N ILE A 650 1.94 13.35 -23.91
CA ILE A 650 0.63 13.52 -24.55
C ILE A 650 -0.22 12.27 -24.38
N ASP A 651 0.35 11.08 -24.55
CA ASP A 651 -0.36 9.80 -24.38
C ASP A 651 -0.84 9.62 -22.93
N ILE A 652 0.01 9.95 -21.94
CA ILE A 652 -0.35 9.94 -20.51
C ILE A 652 -1.48 10.96 -20.27
N ALA A 653 -1.31 12.19 -20.73
CA ALA A 653 -2.30 13.24 -20.53
C ALA A 653 -3.65 12.87 -21.18
N THR A 654 -3.63 12.21 -22.33
CA THR A 654 -4.86 11.75 -23.02
C THR A 654 -5.58 10.68 -22.19
N GLY A 655 -4.88 9.67 -21.71
CA GLY A 655 -5.44 8.64 -20.84
C GLY A 655 -5.99 9.20 -19.52
N MET A 656 -5.24 10.12 -18.90
CA MET A 656 -5.65 10.76 -17.65
C MET A 656 -6.85 11.71 -17.83
N THR A 657 -6.97 12.38 -18.98
CA THR A 657 -8.17 13.19 -19.28
C THR A 657 -9.45 12.36 -19.22
N VAL A 658 -9.42 11.14 -19.79
CA VAL A 658 -10.58 10.24 -19.75
C VAL A 658 -10.88 9.76 -18.32
N ALA A 659 -9.85 9.49 -17.51
CA ALA A 659 -10.02 9.13 -16.11
C ALA A 659 -10.63 10.27 -15.29
N HIS A 660 -10.13 11.49 -15.45
CA HIS A 660 -10.64 12.68 -14.76
C HIS A 660 -12.08 13.03 -15.15
N GLN A 661 -12.49 12.79 -16.40
CA GLN A 661 -13.88 13.00 -16.84
C GLN A 661 -14.89 12.11 -16.11
N VAL A 662 -14.48 10.91 -15.68
CA VAL A 662 -15.31 10.01 -14.87
C VAL A 662 -15.08 10.19 -13.35
N GLY A 663 -14.33 11.23 -12.95
CA GLY A 663 -14.09 11.59 -11.55
C GLY A 663 -12.99 10.77 -10.86
N ILE A 664 -12.11 10.09 -11.60
CA ILE A 664 -11.02 9.28 -11.04
C ILE A 664 -9.72 10.08 -11.08
N VAL A 665 -9.08 10.22 -9.92
CA VAL A 665 -7.74 10.77 -9.73
C VAL A 665 -6.78 9.62 -9.45
N HIS A 666 -5.67 9.54 -10.17
CA HIS A 666 -4.72 8.40 -10.08
C HIS A 666 -3.94 8.39 -8.76
N ARG A 667 -3.47 9.55 -8.32
CA ARG A 667 -2.75 9.80 -7.04
C ARG A 667 -1.38 9.12 -6.88
N ASP A 668 -1.01 8.16 -7.71
CA ASP A 668 0.29 7.46 -7.72
C ASP A 668 0.86 7.35 -9.13
N LEU A 669 0.73 8.43 -9.92
CA LEU A 669 1.28 8.47 -11.27
C LEU A 669 2.80 8.55 -11.19
N LYS A 670 3.47 7.55 -11.76
CA LYS A 670 4.94 7.41 -11.75
C LYS A 670 5.40 6.52 -12.91
N PRO A 671 6.66 6.58 -13.32
CA PRO A 671 7.18 5.78 -14.44
C PRO A 671 7.01 4.26 -14.31
N ALA A 672 6.94 3.74 -13.09
CA ALA A 672 6.68 2.31 -12.85
C ALA A 672 5.23 1.89 -13.18
N ASN A 673 4.28 2.83 -13.18
CA ASN A 673 2.87 2.60 -13.48
C ASN A 673 2.50 2.98 -14.93
N LEU A 674 3.51 3.19 -15.78
CA LEU A 674 3.39 3.53 -17.19
C LEU A 674 4.07 2.45 -18.02
N LEU A 675 3.28 1.67 -18.73
CA LEU A 675 3.74 0.51 -19.51
C LEU A 675 3.83 0.87 -20.98
N ILE A 676 4.89 0.42 -21.65
CA ILE A 676 5.16 0.70 -23.07
C ILE A 676 5.41 -0.62 -23.77
N ASN A 677 4.71 -0.90 -24.88
CA ASN A 677 4.97 -2.07 -25.70
C ASN A 677 6.04 -1.80 -26.78
N ASP A 678 6.42 -2.84 -27.50
CA ASP A 678 7.45 -2.79 -28.54
C ASP A 678 7.08 -1.84 -29.73
N GLU A 679 5.78 -1.51 -29.87
CA GLU A 679 5.26 -0.57 -30.89
C GLU A 679 5.25 0.89 -30.42
N GLY A 680 5.65 1.15 -29.17
CA GLY A 680 5.66 2.47 -28.55
C GLY A 680 4.30 2.93 -28.01
N LEU A 681 3.29 2.06 -27.95
CA LEU A 681 2.01 2.37 -27.32
C LEU A 681 2.20 2.39 -25.80
N LEU A 682 1.77 3.50 -25.16
CA LEU A 682 1.80 3.66 -23.71
C LEU A 682 0.43 3.36 -23.09
N LYS A 683 0.41 2.61 -21.97
CA LYS A 683 -0.78 2.39 -21.14
C LYS A 683 -0.51 2.70 -19.67
N ILE A 684 -1.47 3.35 -19.03
CA ILE A 684 -1.47 3.68 -17.62
C ILE A 684 -2.10 2.52 -16.86
N VAL A 685 -1.43 2.08 -15.77
CA VAL A 685 -1.89 0.97 -14.91
C VAL A 685 -2.08 1.45 -13.46
N ASP A 686 -2.71 0.60 -12.64
CA ASP A 686 -2.87 0.79 -11.20
C ASP A 686 -3.74 2.00 -10.77
N PHE A 687 -4.82 2.26 -11.52
CA PHE A 687 -5.89 3.16 -11.08
C PHE A 687 -6.58 2.64 -9.81
N GLY A 688 -6.84 3.53 -8.86
CA GLY A 688 -7.68 3.25 -7.70
C GLY A 688 -7.02 2.51 -6.54
N VAL A 689 -5.74 2.13 -6.62
CA VAL A 689 -5.03 1.47 -5.51
C VAL A 689 -4.67 2.45 -4.38
N ALA A 690 -4.54 3.74 -4.70
CA ALA A 690 -4.22 4.79 -3.73
C ALA A 690 -5.44 5.34 -2.96
N ALA A 691 -6.65 5.04 -3.38
CA ALA A 691 -7.88 5.53 -2.75
C ALA A 691 -8.33 4.76 -1.50
N ALA A 692 -7.69 3.64 -1.21
CA ALA A 692 -7.88 2.94 0.06
C ALA A 692 -7.46 3.77 1.29
N GLN A 693 -6.90 4.97 1.09
CA GLN A 693 -6.47 5.88 2.16
C GLN A 693 -7.58 6.88 2.52
N ARG A 694 -7.72 7.21 3.81
CA ARG A 694 -8.69 8.21 4.31
C ARG A 694 -8.41 9.58 3.70
N GLU A 695 -9.47 10.37 3.40
CA GLU A 695 -9.32 11.82 3.24
C GLU A 695 -8.68 12.37 4.52
N GLY A 696 -7.45 12.90 4.40
CA GLY A 696 -6.64 13.33 5.54
C GLY A 696 -5.54 12.37 5.96
N ASP A 697 -5.51 11.11 5.47
CA ASP A 697 -4.31 10.29 5.60
C ASP A 697 -3.28 10.77 4.58
N THR A 698 -2.18 11.31 5.07
CA THR A 698 -0.97 11.47 4.28
C THR A 698 -0.59 10.08 3.73
N GLN A 699 0.00 10.00 2.53
CA GLN A 699 0.62 8.73 2.05
C GLN A 699 1.78 8.27 2.97
N LEU A 700 2.04 9.03 4.01
CA LEU A 700 2.75 8.57 5.19
C LEU A 700 1.82 7.63 5.96
N THR A 701 2.23 6.38 6.08
CA THR A 701 1.64 5.47 7.07
C THR A 701 1.77 6.12 8.44
N LYS A 702 0.91 5.73 9.39
CA LYS A 702 1.04 6.13 10.82
C LYS A 702 2.43 5.91 11.40
N THR A 703 3.27 5.17 10.70
CA THR A 703 4.65 4.80 11.06
C THR A 703 5.72 5.61 10.31
N GLY A 704 5.33 6.67 9.57
CA GLY A 704 6.29 7.45 8.77
C GLY A 704 6.79 6.73 7.50
N TYR A 705 6.23 5.55 7.17
CA TYR A 705 6.50 4.91 5.89
C TYR A 705 5.72 5.63 4.78
N VAL A 706 6.46 6.11 3.81
CA VAL A 706 5.89 6.58 2.54
C VAL A 706 5.47 5.35 1.75
N ILE A 707 4.15 5.13 1.61
CA ILE A 707 3.65 4.14 0.66
C ILE A 707 3.81 4.73 -0.74
N GLY A 708 4.79 4.27 -1.47
CA GLY A 708 5.12 4.74 -2.81
C GLY A 708 6.46 5.48 -2.90
N SER A 709 6.82 5.91 -4.09
CA SER A 709 8.02 6.72 -4.31
C SER A 709 7.69 8.20 -4.13
N PRO A 710 8.26 8.93 -3.15
CA PRO A 710 7.96 10.34 -2.92
C PRO A 710 8.40 11.25 -4.07
N LYS A 711 9.18 10.73 -5.03
CA LYS A 711 9.78 11.49 -6.14
C LYS A 711 8.77 12.14 -7.09
N TYR A 712 7.50 11.67 -7.11
CA TYR A 712 6.46 12.15 -8.03
C TYR A 712 5.24 12.70 -7.30
N MET A 713 5.30 12.75 -5.97
CA MET A 713 4.20 13.10 -5.10
C MET A 713 3.93 14.60 -5.13
N ALA A 714 2.66 15.00 -5.28
CA ALA A 714 2.29 16.40 -5.27
C ALA A 714 2.37 17.01 -3.86
N PRO A 715 2.71 18.31 -3.72
CA PRO A 715 2.82 18.99 -2.42
C PRO A 715 1.59 18.82 -1.53
N GLU A 716 0.38 18.90 -2.09
CA GLU A 716 -0.87 18.70 -1.35
C GLU A 716 -1.04 17.27 -0.81
N GLN A 717 -0.51 16.26 -1.50
CA GLN A 717 -0.49 14.88 -1.02
C GLN A 717 0.48 14.73 0.16
N ILE A 718 1.66 15.32 0.04
CA ILE A 718 2.69 15.32 1.09
C ILE A 718 2.14 16.00 2.36
N LEU A 719 1.40 17.10 2.19
CA LEU A 719 0.85 17.89 3.29
C LEU A 719 -0.49 17.36 3.81
N GLY A 720 -0.99 16.21 3.31
CA GLY A 720 -2.28 15.64 3.73
C GLY A 720 -3.49 16.52 3.40
N ARG A 721 -3.37 17.41 2.41
CA ARG A 721 -4.45 18.31 1.97
C ARG A 721 -5.39 17.61 1.01
N LYS A 722 -6.56 18.24 0.74
CA LYS A 722 -7.51 17.72 -0.24
C LYS A 722 -6.85 17.61 -1.63
N VAL A 723 -6.75 16.38 -2.12
CA VAL A 723 -6.17 16.00 -3.40
C VAL A 723 -7.26 16.01 -4.47
N ASP A 724 -6.98 16.66 -5.60
CA ASP A 724 -7.82 16.67 -6.79
C ASP A 724 -6.98 16.31 -8.05
N GLU A 725 -7.59 16.35 -9.23
CA GLU A 725 -6.97 16.01 -10.52
C GLU A 725 -5.64 16.73 -10.81
N ARG A 726 -5.39 17.88 -10.18
CA ARG A 726 -4.16 18.66 -10.33
C ARG A 726 -2.94 18.01 -9.67
N ALA A 727 -3.15 17.02 -8.81
CA ALA A 727 -2.05 16.21 -8.28
C ALA A 727 -1.43 15.33 -9.38
N ASP A 728 -2.26 14.78 -10.26
CA ASP A 728 -1.77 13.98 -11.40
C ASP A 728 -1.08 14.88 -12.45
N ILE A 729 -1.53 16.13 -12.62
CA ILE A 729 -0.84 17.12 -13.48
C ILE A 729 0.55 17.41 -12.94
N TYR A 730 0.69 17.57 -11.61
CA TYR A 730 1.99 17.75 -10.96
C TYR A 730 2.90 16.55 -11.20
N ALA A 731 2.39 15.34 -10.95
CA ALA A 731 3.14 14.10 -11.14
C ALA A 731 3.60 13.93 -12.60
N LEU A 732 2.73 14.22 -13.59
CA LEU A 732 3.11 14.23 -15.00
C LEU A 732 4.17 15.30 -15.29
N GLY A 733 4.07 16.48 -14.68
CA GLY A 733 5.11 17.53 -14.78
C GLY A 733 6.49 17.02 -14.31
N VAL A 734 6.53 16.32 -13.19
CA VAL A 734 7.76 15.69 -12.65
C VAL A 734 8.30 14.61 -13.60
N ILE A 735 7.42 13.77 -14.14
CA ILE A 735 7.79 12.74 -15.12
C ILE A 735 8.35 13.37 -16.39
N MET A 736 7.71 14.44 -16.93
CA MET A 736 8.19 15.19 -18.07
C MET A 736 9.58 15.80 -17.80
N TYR A 737 9.75 16.40 -16.63
CA TYR A 737 11.05 16.91 -16.22
C TYR A 737 12.13 15.82 -16.26
N GLU A 738 11.85 14.65 -15.68
CA GLU A 738 12.81 13.54 -15.65
C GLU A 738 13.09 12.97 -17.03
N MET A 739 12.09 12.80 -17.90
CA MET A 739 12.29 12.36 -19.28
C MET A 739 13.18 13.32 -20.08
N LEU A 740 12.96 14.63 -19.94
CA LEU A 740 13.65 15.67 -20.71
C LEU A 740 15.05 15.99 -20.18
N THR A 741 15.33 15.74 -18.88
CA THR A 741 16.63 16.06 -18.25
C THR A 741 17.44 14.81 -17.88
N GLY A 742 16.83 13.62 -17.87
CA GLY A 742 17.45 12.38 -17.42
C GLY A 742 17.57 12.23 -15.91
N VAL A 743 17.12 13.20 -15.13
CA VAL A 743 17.15 13.20 -13.67
C VAL A 743 15.85 13.78 -13.10
N PRO A 744 15.32 13.26 -11.99
CA PRO A 744 14.14 13.84 -11.37
C PRO A 744 14.48 15.22 -10.76
N PRO A 745 13.51 16.15 -10.66
CA PRO A 745 13.73 17.50 -10.14
C PRO A 745 14.19 17.50 -8.68
N TYR A 746 13.77 16.50 -7.92
CA TYR A 746 14.06 16.34 -6.50
C TYR A 746 14.46 14.90 -6.22
N SER A 747 15.71 14.69 -5.78
CA SER A 747 16.28 13.34 -5.57
C SER A 747 17.38 13.29 -4.52
N ARG A 748 17.69 14.42 -3.84
CA ARG A 748 18.77 14.50 -2.88
C ARG A 748 18.28 14.22 -1.47
N GLY A 749 18.97 13.34 -0.76
CA GLY A 749 18.63 12.95 0.60
C GLY A 749 17.71 11.75 0.69
N ASP A 750 17.16 11.54 1.88
CA ASP A 750 16.19 10.48 2.14
C ASP A 750 14.78 10.81 1.59
N HIS A 751 13.82 9.94 1.80
CA HIS A 751 12.46 10.13 1.32
C HIS A 751 11.82 11.42 1.85
N MET A 752 12.14 11.81 3.09
CA MET A 752 11.59 13.00 3.72
C MET A 752 12.21 14.28 3.13
N ALA A 753 13.52 14.28 2.89
CA ALA A 753 14.19 15.37 2.21
C ALA A 753 13.64 15.59 0.79
N VAL A 754 13.34 14.51 0.06
CA VAL A 754 12.70 14.59 -1.26
C VAL A 754 11.30 15.21 -1.15
N MET A 755 10.47 14.77 -0.19
CA MET A 755 9.15 15.35 0.03
C MET A 755 9.23 16.84 0.38
N TYR A 756 10.18 17.22 1.23
CA TYR A 756 10.40 18.63 1.56
C TYR A 756 10.75 19.47 0.34
N GLN A 757 11.62 18.95 -0.55
CA GLN A 757 11.97 19.65 -1.80
C GLN A 757 10.73 19.86 -2.71
N HIS A 758 9.81 18.91 -2.76
CA HIS A 758 8.54 19.08 -3.46
C HIS A 758 7.67 20.20 -2.87
N VAL A 759 7.63 20.30 -1.54
CA VAL A 759 6.88 21.37 -0.84
C VAL A 759 7.54 22.74 -1.02
N GLN A 760 8.87 22.79 -1.06
CA GLN A 760 9.59 24.05 -1.32
C GLN A 760 9.51 24.50 -2.78
N GLY A 761 9.41 23.57 -3.74
CA GLY A 761 9.26 23.90 -5.16
C GLY A 761 10.48 24.53 -5.83
N LYS A 762 11.67 24.36 -5.25
CA LYS A 762 12.93 24.94 -5.77
C LYS A 762 13.67 23.95 -6.67
N ALA A 763 13.01 23.49 -7.74
CA ALA A 763 13.68 22.70 -8.77
C ALA A 763 14.66 23.57 -9.57
N ARG A 764 15.76 22.99 -10.04
CA ARG A 764 16.61 23.62 -11.05
C ARG A 764 15.80 23.73 -12.35
N ALA A 765 15.99 24.79 -13.10
CA ALA A 765 15.32 24.92 -14.38
C ALA A 765 15.75 23.80 -15.35
N PRO A 766 14.83 23.15 -16.08
CA PRO A 766 15.18 22.04 -16.98
C PRO A 766 16.28 22.38 -17.98
N GLN A 767 16.31 23.60 -18.50
CA GLN A 767 17.32 24.08 -19.45
C GLN A 767 18.72 24.27 -18.83
N GLU A 768 18.83 24.37 -17.50
CA GLU A 768 20.15 24.37 -16.84
C GLU A 768 20.79 22.98 -16.83
N ILE A 769 20.01 21.94 -17.03
CA ILE A 769 20.47 20.55 -17.05
C ILE A 769 20.58 20.08 -18.51
N ASN A 770 19.55 20.31 -19.31
CA ASN A 770 19.56 20.03 -20.74
C ASN A 770 19.41 21.33 -21.54
N THR A 771 20.55 21.86 -21.98
CA THR A 771 20.65 23.14 -22.72
C THR A 771 20.00 23.11 -24.11
N GLN A 772 19.60 21.94 -24.61
CA GLN A 772 18.90 21.81 -25.90
C GLN A 772 17.39 22.09 -25.78
N LEU A 773 16.85 22.17 -24.55
CA LEU A 773 15.44 22.46 -24.34
C LEU A 773 15.14 23.95 -24.58
N SER A 774 14.04 24.22 -25.31
CA SER A 774 13.52 25.58 -25.45
C SER A 774 13.04 26.12 -24.10
N ALA A 775 13.21 27.42 -23.85
CA ALA A 775 12.73 28.07 -22.63
C ALA A 775 11.22 27.87 -22.45
N ASN A 776 10.45 27.97 -23.53
CA ASN A 776 8.99 27.79 -23.47
C ASN A 776 8.56 26.37 -23.07
N LEU A 777 9.26 25.32 -23.49
CA LEU A 777 8.99 23.94 -23.06
C LEU A 777 9.36 23.76 -21.59
N ALA A 778 10.50 24.30 -21.16
CA ALA A 778 10.93 24.27 -19.77
C ALA A 778 9.91 24.98 -18.85
N GLU A 779 9.44 26.17 -19.24
CA GLU A 779 8.40 26.90 -18.49
C GLU A 779 7.08 26.12 -18.44
N CYS A 780 6.69 25.45 -19.52
CA CYS A 780 5.51 24.60 -19.57
C CYS A 780 5.59 23.47 -18.52
N VAL A 781 6.73 22.79 -18.42
CA VAL A 781 6.96 21.72 -17.46
C VAL A 781 7.00 22.27 -16.01
N VAL A 782 7.69 23.38 -15.78
CA VAL A 782 7.77 24.03 -14.46
C VAL A 782 6.40 24.51 -14.00
N LYS A 783 5.56 25.02 -14.92
CA LYS A 783 4.16 25.42 -14.62
C LYS A 783 3.35 24.22 -14.12
N ALA A 784 3.47 23.04 -14.74
CA ALA A 784 2.79 21.84 -14.27
C ALA A 784 3.24 21.44 -12.85
N MET A 785 4.51 21.72 -12.51
CA MET A 785 5.12 21.42 -11.21
C MET A 785 4.96 22.54 -10.17
N ALA A 786 4.15 23.57 -10.39
CA ALA A 786 3.97 24.64 -9.42
C ALA A 786 3.46 24.07 -8.08
N VAL A 787 4.05 24.52 -6.97
CA VAL A 787 3.67 24.09 -5.60
C VAL A 787 2.22 24.44 -5.32
N ASP A 788 1.85 25.66 -5.65
CA ASP A 788 0.47 26.12 -5.59
C ASP A 788 -0.33 25.53 -6.76
N LYS A 789 -1.25 24.62 -6.46
CA LYS A 789 -2.06 23.94 -7.47
C LYS A 789 -2.92 24.89 -8.32
N THR A 790 -3.19 26.11 -7.85
CA THR A 790 -3.93 27.12 -8.66
C THR A 790 -3.09 27.70 -9.78
N LYS A 791 -1.78 27.66 -9.66
CA LYS A 791 -0.82 28.13 -10.68
C LYS A 791 -0.46 27.07 -11.73
N ARG A 792 -0.88 25.81 -11.51
CA ARG A 792 -0.72 24.73 -12.49
C ARG A 792 -1.72 24.87 -13.65
N PHE A 793 -1.62 23.98 -14.62
CA PHE A 793 -2.74 23.74 -15.53
C PHE A 793 -3.93 23.23 -14.71
N GLN A 794 -5.13 23.69 -15.05
CA GLN A 794 -6.30 23.35 -14.24
C GLN A 794 -6.95 22.05 -14.68
N THR A 795 -6.71 21.63 -15.91
CA THR A 795 -7.12 20.32 -16.42
C THR A 795 -5.96 19.61 -17.10
N MET A 796 -6.02 18.29 -17.12
CA MET A 796 -5.03 17.48 -17.84
C MET A 796 -5.08 17.77 -19.36
N GLU A 797 -6.25 18.13 -19.88
CA GLU A 797 -6.43 18.50 -21.27
C GLU A 797 -5.72 19.81 -21.62
N GLU A 798 -5.76 20.82 -20.75
CA GLU A 798 -4.97 22.05 -20.90
C GLU A 798 -3.47 21.77 -20.97
N PHE A 799 -2.99 20.88 -20.12
CA PHE A 799 -1.57 20.50 -20.13
C PHE A 799 -1.21 19.72 -21.39
N ARG A 800 -2.06 18.78 -21.83
CA ARG A 800 -1.90 18.09 -23.12
C ARG A 800 -1.77 19.07 -24.28
N GLY A 801 -2.73 19.99 -24.41
CA GLY A 801 -2.71 20.98 -25.49
C GLY A 801 -1.51 21.93 -25.44
N ALA A 802 -0.92 22.15 -24.24
CA ALA A 802 0.32 22.91 -24.14
C ALA A 802 1.54 22.07 -24.62
N LEU A 803 1.59 20.75 -24.35
CA LEU A 803 2.66 19.86 -24.83
C LEU A 803 2.60 19.66 -26.36
N GLU A 804 1.41 19.53 -26.94
CA GLU A 804 1.20 19.35 -28.38
C GLU A 804 1.81 20.47 -29.21
N ARG A 805 1.93 21.71 -28.69
CA ARG A 805 2.57 22.83 -29.36
C ARG A 805 4.07 22.69 -29.59
N PHE A 806 4.71 21.73 -28.89
CA PHE A 806 6.15 21.48 -28.99
C PHE A 806 6.51 20.22 -29.80
N LEU A 807 5.51 19.44 -30.27
CA LEU A 807 5.69 18.25 -31.08
C LEU A 807 5.94 18.61 -32.53
#